data_7e3b626f45c14e88af616bb2827e6d93
#
_entry.id   7e3b626f45c14e88af616bb2827e6d93
#
_cell.length_a   1.000
_cell.length_b   1.000
_cell.length_c   1.000
_cell.angle_alpha   90.00
_cell.angle_beta   90.00
_cell.angle_gamma   90.00
#
_symmetry.space_group_name_H-M   'P 1'
#
loop_
_entity.id
_entity.type
_entity.pdbx_description
1 polymer ?
#
loop_
_entity_poly.entity_id
_entity_poly.type
_entity_poly.pdbx_seq_one_letter_code
_entity_poly.pdbx_strand_id
1 'polypeptide(L)'
;MALRPSGRSALGLIVVLALVALTVAGVSRVKVETGVESFLPSSDPSVQRYAELARSFGGDPIVVLLRAPQAPGLLERDVLPQVLGVEGQLSQLPDVASVYGPATTLNQLAAQSQKLLAELTGRRDGLQRAAAITAEQRGEDPVAAGNAAVAAFDARYGPLIVQGMPVGLPTLRNQRFIDHSILASGGEPRPQWRYVVPDQRSLAILVRPREGLDQAGTEKLVAAVNDTVARAQLPAEATVSGVPAITASLGTAVDREAPVLGAVAVVAIGLCLFLVPWTRRRRRLIPLAVTLAATAATLAVLGWAGRPVSLGVVAFLPVLVGLGSYYPTYFARGARPRTVVVVAAGTAAGFAALLLSPLPFVRDLGSTLALGVAFAVALGWFVYRPGGWAGPDRPSDGTPAAGAVAGTPAAAGEPVARPGRSRLVAVVLAGLVAAGGWATLPFLPLQTSVDALSAGLPAVADATRVEQVLGSGGELAVVLRSADGTGDVLTPQAWEWMTTAQQGIVRLHGDEARPALSAPSLLSFLGLTPDQEQIRAGVRLLPPYLTGAVLRPDGQVAVLSFGVRLDDLDRLRDLTDAITAELPPAPPGFVAEVSGLPAVAVQGYELVSADRYLAGTAGLVAAALVLAVGLRHRRDALRAAFAAVLATGANLFLLWAFGIPLNPLTVALGSLTAAVGCEFTVMTCDAVRTRDARLRTAVTLAALTSGTGFAVLALSDLALMREFGLLLALSVLLSYLAARLVVRVFPPAPAGAGIPGCGGDPSTPAREKLVGVM
;
A
#
# COMPACT_ATOMS: atom_id res chain seq x y z
N MET A 1 13.95 49.12 33.59
CA MET A 1 12.69 49.62 32.97
C MET A 1 11.97 48.45 32.37
N ALA A 2 11.09 47.78 33.13
CA ALA A 2 10.37 46.57 32.73
C ALA A 2 9.17 46.98 31.88
N LEU A 3 9.21 46.61 30.58
CA LEU A 3 8.08 46.77 29.65
C LEU A 3 6.95 45.82 30.10
N ARG A 4 5.92 46.36 30.76
CA ARG A 4 4.66 45.63 30.97
C ARG A 4 4.03 45.35 29.61
N PRO A 5 3.80 44.08 29.22
CA PRO A 5 3.12 43.79 27.99
C PRO A 5 1.69 44.33 28.05
N SER A 6 1.27 45.08 27.03
CA SER A 6 -0.11 45.52 26.92
C SER A 6 -1.03 44.31 26.87
N GLY A 7 -2.21 44.34 27.50
CA GLY A 7 -3.11 43.18 27.60
C GLY A 7 -3.42 42.51 26.23
N ARG A 8 -3.33 43.27 25.13
CA ARG A 8 -3.45 42.75 23.75
C ARG A 8 -2.28 41.88 23.30
N SER A 9 -1.04 42.14 23.77
CA SER A 9 0.14 41.34 23.47
C SER A 9 0.17 40.04 24.29
N ALA A 10 -0.34 40.06 25.52
CA ALA A 10 -0.47 38.88 26.36
C ALA A 10 -1.55 37.91 25.79
N LEU A 11 -2.69 38.42 25.38
CA LEU A 11 -3.74 37.64 24.75
C LEU A 11 -3.26 37.01 23.43
N GLY A 12 -2.53 37.75 22.60
CA GLY A 12 -1.94 37.25 21.37
C GLY A 12 -0.95 36.10 21.60
N LEU A 13 -0.10 36.21 22.64
CA LEU A 13 0.84 35.18 23.04
C LEU A 13 0.11 33.91 23.53
N ILE A 14 -0.93 34.05 24.33
CA ILE A 14 -1.74 32.93 24.82
C ILE A 14 -2.40 32.21 23.65
N VAL A 15 -2.98 32.90 22.66
CA VAL A 15 -3.58 32.33 21.47
C VAL A 15 -2.55 31.56 20.64
N VAL A 16 -1.35 32.12 20.46
CA VAL A 16 -0.26 31.43 19.73
C VAL A 16 0.19 30.16 20.46
N LEU A 17 0.37 30.23 21.77
CA LEU A 17 0.74 29.06 22.58
C LEU A 17 -0.36 27.98 22.56
N ALA A 18 -1.63 28.38 22.63
CA ALA A 18 -2.75 27.46 22.53
C ALA A 18 -2.81 26.78 21.15
N LEU A 19 -2.58 27.50 20.05
CA LEU A 19 -2.51 26.96 18.70
C LEU A 19 -1.33 26.00 18.53
N VAL A 20 -0.17 26.34 19.08
CA VAL A 20 1.01 25.45 19.07
C VAL A 20 0.71 24.18 19.86
N ALA A 21 0.15 24.28 21.06
CA ALA A 21 -0.22 23.12 21.87
C ALA A 21 -1.26 22.23 21.16
N LEU A 22 -2.28 22.84 20.54
CA LEU A 22 -3.29 22.13 19.76
C LEU A 22 -2.66 21.42 18.55
N THR A 23 -1.71 22.07 17.88
CA THR A 23 -0.99 21.49 16.73
C THR A 23 -0.14 20.30 17.18
N VAL A 24 0.64 20.44 18.25
CA VAL A 24 1.46 19.35 18.80
C VAL A 24 0.59 18.17 19.23
N ALA A 25 -0.52 18.44 19.93
CA ALA A 25 -1.47 17.40 20.35
C ALA A 25 -2.17 16.72 19.16
N GLY A 26 -2.40 17.44 18.06
CA GLY A 26 -2.93 16.84 16.83
C GLY A 26 -1.90 15.95 16.12
N VAL A 27 -0.68 16.45 15.97
CA VAL A 27 0.41 15.69 15.32
C VAL A 27 0.73 14.40 16.07
N SER A 28 0.72 14.42 17.42
CA SER A 28 0.97 13.21 18.22
C SER A 28 -0.12 12.13 18.13
N ARG A 29 -1.27 12.44 17.52
CA ARG A 29 -2.38 11.51 17.28
C ARG A 29 -2.36 10.88 15.88
N VAL A 30 -1.49 11.31 15.01
CA VAL A 30 -1.37 10.73 13.66
C VAL A 30 -0.91 9.29 13.79
N LYS A 31 -1.70 8.35 13.24
CA LYS A 31 -1.36 6.94 13.14
C LYS A 31 -1.11 6.62 11.67
N VAL A 32 -0.04 5.91 11.39
CA VAL A 32 0.26 5.42 10.04
C VAL A 32 -0.28 4.00 9.92
N GLU A 33 -0.93 3.68 8.80
CA GLU A 33 -1.47 2.37 8.49
C GLU A 33 -0.83 1.86 7.20
N THR A 34 -0.26 0.65 7.29
CA THR A 34 0.43 -0.01 6.17
C THR A 34 -0.27 -1.30 5.72
N GLY A 35 -1.44 -1.59 6.28
CA GLY A 35 -2.26 -2.75 5.95
C GLY A 35 -2.90 -2.67 4.57
N VAL A 36 -3.57 -3.75 4.17
CA VAL A 36 -4.31 -3.88 2.89
C VAL A 36 -5.35 -2.76 2.71
N GLU A 37 -5.96 -2.31 3.81
CA GLU A 37 -6.95 -1.23 3.84
C GLU A 37 -6.38 0.13 3.40
N SER A 38 -5.05 0.29 3.41
CA SER A 38 -4.39 1.48 2.86
C SER A 38 -4.42 1.53 1.33
N PHE A 39 -4.52 0.37 0.68
CA PHE A 39 -4.48 0.24 -0.78
C PHE A 39 -5.87 0.13 -1.41
N LEU A 40 -6.81 -0.52 -0.73
CA LEU A 40 -8.17 -0.77 -1.22
C LEU A 40 -9.24 -0.24 -0.27
N PRO A 41 -10.38 0.24 -0.80
CA PRO A 41 -11.48 0.68 0.05
C PRO A 41 -12.05 -0.48 0.88
N SER A 42 -12.31 -0.25 2.16
CA SER A 42 -12.98 -1.22 3.02
C SER A 42 -14.40 -1.62 2.55
N SER A 43 -14.99 -0.83 1.66
CA SER A 43 -16.28 -1.13 1.01
C SER A 43 -16.16 -2.06 -0.19
N ASP A 44 -14.95 -2.38 -0.65
CA ASP A 44 -14.74 -3.30 -1.76
C ASP A 44 -15.15 -4.73 -1.38
N PRO A 45 -15.92 -5.44 -2.23
CA PRO A 45 -16.38 -6.80 -1.91
C PRO A 45 -15.24 -7.80 -1.67
N SER A 46 -14.09 -7.66 -2.33
CA SER A 46 -12.92 -8.53 -2.15
C SER A 46 -12.29 -8.33 -0.78
N VAL A 47 -12.19 -7.06 -0.32
CA VAL A 47 -11.68 -6.71 1.02
C VAL A 47 -12.64 -7.21 2.10
N GLN A 48 -13.96 -7.09 1.89
CA GLN A 48 -14.95 -7.59 2.85
C GLN A 48 -14.89 -9.12 2.97
N ARG A 49 -14.79 -9.85 1.85
CA ARG A 49 -14.63 -11.31 1.85
C ARG A 49 -13.34 -11.73 2.54
N TYR A 50 -12.25 -11.03 2.27
CA TYR A 50 -10.97 -11.26 2.94
C TYR A 50 -11.05 -11.02 4.45
N ALA A 51 -11.67 -9.92 4.88
CA ALA A 51 -11.88 -9.63 6.30
C ALA A 51 -12.79 -10.67 6.98
N GLU A 52 -13.80 -11.20 6.29
CA GLU A 52 -14.65 -12.28 6.81
C GLU A 52 -13.88 -13.59 6.94
N LEU A 53 -13.01 -13.90 5.95
CA LEU A 53 -12.11 -15.03 6.00
C LEU A 53 -11.14 -14.92 7.19
N ALA A 54 -10.52 -13.75 7.38
CA ALA A 54 -9.60 -13.49 8.47
C ALA A 54 -10.27 -13.59 9.85
N ARG A 55 -11.52 -13.10 9.98
CA ARG A 55 -12.33 -13.28 11.20
C ARG A 55 -12.63 -14.74 11.52
N SER A 56 -12.85 -15.55 10.51
CA SER A 56 -13.24 -16.94 10.67
C SER A 56 -12.04 -17.87 10.93
N PHE A 57 -10.91 -17.61 10.29
CA PHE A 57 -9.76 -18.52 10.23
C PHE A 57 -8.42 -17.90 10.66
N GLY A 58 -8.41 -16.63 11.06
CA GLY A 58 -7.21 -15.86 11.38
C GLY A 58 -6.65 -15.13 10.17
N GLY A 59 -5.74 -14.17 10.40
CA GLY A 59 -5.06 -13.40 9.36
C GLY A 59 -4.05 -14.23 8.57
N ASP A 60 -3.41 -13.59 7.58
CA ASP A 60 -2.32 -14.22 6.82
C ASP A 60 -1.21 -14.72 7.75
N PRO A 61 -0.63 -15.89 7.47
CA PRO A 61 0.35 -16.48 8.37
C PRO A 61 1.70 -15.76 8.30
N ILE A 62 2.34 -15.62 9.45
CA ILE A 62 3.79 -15.45 9.54
C ILE A 62 4.40 -16.80 9.24
N VAL A 63 5.30 -16.87 8.26
CA VAL A 63 5.94 -18.11 7.81
C VAL A 63 7.33 -18.18 8.40
N VAL A 64 7.59 -19.18 9.23
CA VAL A 64 8.94 -19.50 9.73
C VAL A 64 9.48 -20.64 8.91
N LEU A 65 10.39 -20.36 7.98
CA LEU A 65 11.11 -21.36 7.20
C LEU A 65 12.38 -21.78 7.94
N LEU A 66 12.47 -23.03 8.28
CA LEU A 66 13.66 -23.67 8.85
C LEU A 66 14.36 -24.47 7.76
N ARG A 67 15.65 -24.25 7.55
CA ARG A 67 16.44 -24.96 6.54
C ARG A 67 17.71 -25.56 7.14
N ALA A 68 17.79 -26.88 7.15
CA ALA A 68 18.98 -27.59 7.58
C ALA A 68 20.07 -27.59 6.51
N PRO A 69 21.36 -27.57 6.88
CA PRO A 69 22.46 -27.63 5.92
C PRO A 69 22.51 -28.96 5.15
N GLN A 70 22.03 -30.07 5.75
CA GLN A 70 22.02 -31.41 5.18
C GLN A 70 20.67 -32.09 5.39
N ALA A 71 20.28 -33.02 4.47
CA ALA A 71 19.13 -33.89 4.62
C ALA A 71 19.53 -35.18 5.38
N PRO A 72 18.61 -35.78 6.17
CA PRO A 72 17.21 -35.41 6.44
C PRO A 72 17.03 -34.35 7.54
N GLY A 73 18.07 -33.93 8.19
CA GLY A 73 18.23 -32.83 9.13
C GLY A 73 17.07 -32.61 10.10
N LEU A 74 16.07 -31.82 9.67
CA LEU A 74 14.95 -31.43 10.53
C LEU A 74 13.91 -32.55 10.76
N LEU A 75 13.86 -33.55 9.91
CA LEU A 75 12.96 -34.71 10.05
C LEU A 75 13.59 -35.82 10.91
N GLU A 76 14.78 -35.62 11.45
CA GLU A 76 15.42 -36.59 12.34
C GLU A 76 14.68 -36.69 13.67
N ARG A 77 14.58 -37.92 14.19
CA ARG A 77 13.92 -38.27 15.47
C ARG A 77 14.43 -37.48 16.67
N ASP A 78 15.66 -36.97 16.62
CA ASP A 78 16.30 -36.23 17.69
C ASP A 78 16.12 -34.69 17.53
N VAL A 79 15.80 -34.21 16.33
CA VAL A 79 15.57 -32.80 16.01
C VAL A 79 14.09 -32.45 16.00
N LEU A 80 13.25 -33.29 15.43
CA LEU A 80 11.80 -33.04 15.28
C LEU A 80 11.08 -32.72 16.65
N PRO A 81 11.45 -33.36 17.80
CA PRO A 81 10.93 -32.96 19.11
C PRO A 81 11.33 -31.54 19.53
N GLN A 82 12.49 -31.05 19.08
CA GLN A 82 12.92 -29.66 19.33
C GLN A 82 12.06 -28.68 18.51
N VAL A 83 11.78 -29.01 17.24
CA VAL A 83 10.84 -28.25 16.41
C VAL A 83 9.45 -28.21 17.05
N LEU A 84 8.95 -29.33 17.59
CA LEU A 84 7.69 -29.38 18.34
C LEU A 84 7.71 -28.42 19.54
N GLY A 85 8.83 -28.33 20.25
CA GLY A 85 9.01 -27.38 21.36
C GLY A 85 8.88 -25.92 20.90
N VAL A 86 9.45 -25.60 19.74
CA VAL A 86 9.35 -24.25 19.14
C VAL A 86 7.91 -23.96 18.73
N GLU A 87 7.24 -24.89 18.01
CA GLU A 87 5.83 -24.74 17.62
C GLU A 87 4.94 -24.52 18.86
N GLY A 88 5.21 -25.24 19.97
CA GLY A 88 4.53 -25.05 21.23
C GLY A 88 4.76 -23.67 21.86
N GLN A 89 6.00 -23.17 21.85
CA GLN A 89 6.31 -21.82 22.34
C GLN A 89 5.66 -20.74 21.49
N LEU A 90 5.67 -20.88 20.16
CA LEU A 90 5.01 -19.95 19.25
C LEU A 90 3.49 -19.91 19.48
N SER A 91 2.87 -21.05 19.80
CA SER A 91 1.42 -21.09 20.06
C SER A 91 1.00 -20.40 21.37
N GLN A 92 1.96 -20.17 22.28
CA GLN A 92 1.72 -19.48 23.55
C GLN A 92 1.97 -17.97 23.47
N LEU A 93 2.47 -17.47 22.34
CA LEU A 93 2.65 -16.03 22.17
C LEU A 93 1.28 -15.30 22.21
N PRO A 94 1.25 -14.13 22.84
CA PRO A 94 0.06 -13.29 22.79
C PRO A 94 -0.26 -12.94 21.33
N ASP A 95 -1.54 -12.79 21.02
CA ASP A 95 -2.04 -12.41 19.69
C ASP A 95 -1.83 -13.46 18.57
N VAL A 96 -1.41 -14.67 18.90
CA VAL A 96 -1.43 -15.83 18.01
C VAL A 96 -2.80 -16.52 18.08
N ALA A 97 -3.43 -16.72 16.94
CA ALA A 97 -4.68 -17.47 16.80
C ALA A 97 -4.41 -18.98 16.71
N SER A 98 -3.47 -19.37 15.85
CA SER A 98 -3.10 -20.77 15.65
C SER A 98 -1.67 -20.89 15.09
N VAL A 99 -1.06 -22.03 15.37
CA VAL A 99 0.24 -22.43 14.79
C VAL A 99 0.04 -23.75 14.06
N TYR A 100 0.40 -23.78 12.80
CA TYR A 100 0.39 -24.97 11.97
C TYR A 100 1.82 -25.34 11.60
N GLY A 101 2.29 -26.46 12.11
CA GLY A 101 3.62 -26.95 11.85
C GLY A 101 3.68 -28.46 11.72
N PRO A 102 4.69 -29.00 11.02
CA PRO A 102 4.81 -30.41 10.75
C PRO A 102 5.01 -31.28 11.99
N ALA A 103 5.75 -30.78 12.99
CA ALA A 103 6.03 -31.54 14.21
C ALA A 103 4.78 -31.71 15.07
N THR A 104 4.00 -30.64 15.28
CA THR A 104 2.73 -30.68 16.02
C THR A 104 1.72 -31.57 15.30
N THR A 105 1.61 -31.45 13.97
CA THR A 105 0.68 -32.25 13.17
C THR A 105 1.02 -33.73 13.27
N LEU A 106 2.30 -34.10 13.10
CA LEU A 106 2.75 -35.49 13.21
C LEU A 106 2.60 -36.04 14.63
N ASN A 107 2.90 -35.23 15.66
CA ASN A 107 2.73 -35.63 17.05
C ASN A 107 1.27 -35.95 17.40
N GLN A 108 0.35 -35.18 16.86
CA GLN A 108 -1.08 -35.42 17.11
C GLN A 108 -1.58 -36.62 16.30
N LEU A 109 -1.11 -36.80 15.06
CA LEU A 109 -1.39 -38.03 14.32
C LEU A 109 -0.91 -39.26 15.09
N ALA A 110 0.28 -39.19 15.70
CA ALA A 110 0.80 -40.25 16.56
C ALA A 110 -0.09 -40.49 17.78
N ALA A 111 -0.49 -39.43 18.48
CA ALA A 111 -1.35 -39.52 19.68
C ALA A 111 -2.74 -40.12 19.35
N GLN A 112 -3.37 -39.72 18.23
CA GLN A 112 -4.64 -40.30 17.79
C GLN A 112 -4.50 -41.77 17.42
N SER A 113 -3.43 -42.13 16.71
CA SER A 113 -3.14 -43.53 16.38
C SER A 113 -2.93 -44.40 17.63
N GLN A 114 -2.22 -43.87 18.64
CA GLN A 114 -2.05 -44.54 19.94
C GLN A 114 -3.38 -44.72 20.69
N LYS A 115 -4.24 -43.67 20.69
CA LYS A 115 -5.56 -43.74 21.32
C LYS A 115 -6.45 -44.80 20.67
N LEU A 116 -6.49 -44.84 19.33
CA LEU A 116 -7.22 -45.86 18.59
C LEU A 116 -6.75 -47.27 18.94
N LEU A 117 -5.44 -47.49 19.03
CA LEU A 117 -4.85 -48.73 19.46
C LEU A 117 -5.27 -49.12 20.87
N ALA A 118 -5.22 -48.21 21.80
CA ALA A 118 -5.65 -48.44 23.19
C ALA A 118 -7.14 -48.84 23.24
N GLU A 119 -7.98 -48.15 22.46
CA GLU A 119 -9.43 -48.49 22.38
C GLU A 119 -9.65 -49.91 21.78
N LEU A 120 -8.95 -50.24 20.70
CA LEU A 120 -9.04 -51.57 20.10
C LEU A 120 -8.59 -52.65 21.08
N THR A 121 -7.46 -52.43 21.76
CA THR A 121 -6.96 -53.39 22.77
C THR A 121 -7.95 -53.52 23.94
N GLY A 122 -8.45 -52.40 24.46
CA GLY A 122 -9.44 -52.42 25.51
C GLY A 122 -10.74 -53.16 25.11
N ARG A 123 -11.21 -53.03 23.86
CA ARG A 123 -12.34 -53.74 23.31
C ARG A 123 -12.06 -55.24 23.21
N ARG A 124 -10.88 -55.61 22.77
CA ARG A 124 -10.40 -57.00 22.67
C ARG A 124 -10.45 -57.71 24.04
N ASP A 125 -9.88 -57.03 25.06
CA ASP A 125 -9.84 -57.54 26.43
C ASP A 125 -11.26 -57.58 27.08
N GLY A 126 -12.10 -56.59 26.71
CA GLY A 126 -13.51 -56.52 27.15
C GLY A 126 -14.34 -57.67 26.58
N LEU A 127 -14.17 -58.02 25.29
CA LEU A 127 -14.81 -59.16 24.63
C LEU A 127 -14.35 -60.50 25.23
N GLN A 128 -13.05 -60.63 25.49
CA GLN A 128 -12.51 -61.79 26.18
C GLN A 128 -13.16 -62.04 27.51
N ARG A 129 -13.20 -61.01 28.39
CA ARG A 129 -13.82 -61.14 29.73
C ARG A 129 -15.32 -61.40 29.66
N ALA A 130 -16.05 -60.72 28.78
CA ALA A 130 -17.47 -60.93 28.63
C ALA A 130 -17.81 -62.32 28.14
N ALA A 131 -17.04 -62.86 27.17
CA ALA A 131 -17.20 -64.25 26.71
C ALA A 131 -16.87 -65.29 27.82
N ALA A 132 -15.84 -65.05 28.62
CA ALA A 132 -15.48 -65.92 29.74
C ALA A 132 -16.54 -65.93 30.81
N ILE A 133 -17.10 -64.77 31.23
CA ILE A 133 -18.20 -64.66 32.21
C ILE A 133 -19.47 -65.35 31.69
N THR A 134 -19.79 -65.17 30.40
CA THR A 134 -20.98 -65.81 29.82
C THR A 134 -20.86 -67.34 29.76
N ALA A 135 -19.64 -67.87 29.44
CA ALA A 135 -19.36 -69.29 29.44
C ALA A 135 -19.44 -69.92 30.86
N GLU A 136 -18.90 -69.24 31.85
CA GLU A 136 -18.99 -69.64 33.27
C GLU A 136 -20.45 -69.72 33.73
N GLN A 137 -21.28 -68.74 33.37
CA GLN A 137 -22.70 -68.77 33.65
C GLN A 137 -23.47 -69.94 32.97
N ARG A 138 -22.94 -70.46 31.86
CA ARG A 138 -23.49 -71.60 31.12
C ARG A 138 -22.90 -72.92 31.48
N GLY A 139 -21.91 -72.98 32.37
CA GLY A 139 -21.17 -74.16 32.72
C GLY A 139 -20.19 -74.64 31.62
N GLU A 140 -19.81 -73.79 30.75
CA GLU A 140 -18.83 -73.99 29.68
C GLU A 140 -17.43 -73.56 30.14
N ASP A 141 -16.37 -73.94 29.40
CA ASP A 141 -15.00 -73.53 29.72
C ASP A 141 -14.79 -72.04 29.43
N PRO A 142 -14.59 -71.19 30.49
CA PRO A 142 -14.43 -69.76 30.31
C PRO A 142 -13.18 -69.34 29.58
N VAL A 143 -12.09 -70.13 29.71
CA VAL A 143 -10.82 -69.86 29.05
C VAL A 143 -10.93 -70.11 27.55
N ALA A 144 -11.52 -71.23 27.19
CA ALA A 144 -11.77 -71.57 25.78
C ALA A 144 -12.68 -70.55 25.08
N ALA A 145 -13.77 -70.12 25.73
CA ALA A 145 -14.69 -69.12 25.23
C ALA A 145 -14.03 -67.76 25.08
N GLY A 146 -13.25 -67.32 26.05
CA GLY A 146 -12.49 -66.07 25.99
C GLY A 146 -11.48 -66.07 24.86
N ASN A 147 -10.74 -67.15 24.70
CA ASN A 147 -9.76 -67.31 23.61
C ASN A 147 -10.44 -67.32 22.22
N ALA A 148 -11.61 -67.95 22.10
CA ALA A 148 -12.38 -67.96 20.86
C ALA A 148 -12.87 -66.55 20.46
N ALA A 149 -13.34 -65.76 21.47
CA ALA A 149 -13.74 -64.37 21.24
C ALA A 149 -12.56 -63.48 20.81
N VAL A 150 -11.37 -63.68 21.42
CA VAL A 150 -10.14 -63.00 21.00
C VAL A 150 -9.71 -63.40 19.59
N ALA A 151 -9.74 -64.70 19.24
CA ALA A 151 -9.43 -65.16 17.91
C ALA A 151 -10.37 -64.62 16.83
N ALA A 152 -11.66 -64.51 17.14
CA ALA A 152 -12.64 -63.89 16.25
C ALA A 152 -12.39 -62.38 16.07
N PHE A 153 -12.04 -61.67 17.15
CA PHE A 153 -11.63 -60.25 17.08
C PHE A 153 -10.35 -60.05 16.28
N ASP A 154 -9.32 -60.85 16.56
CA ASP A 154 -8.01 -60.78 15.88
C ASP A 154 -8.15 -61.15 14.39
N ALA A 155 -9.01 -62.12 14.03
CA ALA A 155 -9.30 -62.46 12.63
C ALA A 155 -9.94 -61.24 11.88
N ARG A 156 -10.80 -60.48 12.57
CA ARG A 156 -11.52 -59.34 11.96
C ARG A 156 -10.71 -58.04 11.93
N TYR A 157 -10.01 -57.73 13.01
CA TYR A 157 -9.34 -56.44 13.21
C TYR A 157 -7.80 -56.56 13.18
N GLY A 158 -7.22 -57.75 13.36
CA GLY A 158 -5.78 -57.94 13.36
C GLY A 158 -5.10 -57.49 12.06
N PRO A 159 -5.61 -57.82 10.86
CA PRO A 159 -5.07 -57.30 9.62
C PRO A 159 -5.08 -55.77 9.55
N LEU A 160 -6.12 -55.12 10.06
CA LEU A 160 -6.23 -53.64 10.11
C LEU A 160 -5.20 -53.04 11.08
N ILE A 161 -4.97 -53.67 12.23
CA ILE A 161 -3.97 -53.25 13.22
C ILE A 161 -2.56 -53.38 12.64
N VAL A 162 -2.26 -54.48 12.01
CA VAL A 162 -0.94 -54.75 11.37
C VAL A 162 -0.73 -53.85 10.15
N GLN A 163 -1.74 -53.67 9.31
CA GLN A 163 -1.67 -52.77 8.16
C GLN A 163 -1.63 -51.29 8.58
N GLY A 164 -2.30 -50.93 9.67
CA GLY A 164 -2.28 -49.56 10.23
C GLY A 164 -0.97 -49.20 10.97
N MET A 165 -0.15 -50.20 11.31
CA MET A 165 1.16 -50.00 11.95
C MET A 165 2.31 -50.72 11.23
N PRO A 166 2.53 -50.47 9.97
CA PRO A 166 3.56 -51.20 9.19
C PRO A 166 5.00 -50.88 9.68
N VAL A 167 5.15 -49.83 10.48
CA VAL A 167 6.45 -49.25 10.89
C VAL A 167 6.66 -49.19 12.42
N GLY A 168 5.80 -49.87 13.19
CA GLY A 168 5.92 -49.92 14.67
C GLY A 168 5.14 -48.78 15.38
N LEU A 169 5.46 -48.48 16.64
CA LEU A 169 4.73 -47.50 17.45
C LEU A 169 4.77 -46.11 16.84
N PRO A 170 3.62 -45.46 16.69
CA PRO A 170 3.52 -44.09 16.16
C PRO A 170 4.01 -43.09 17.24
N THR A 171 5.26 -42.66 17.10
CA THR A 171 5.88 -41.63 17.94
C THR A 171 6.88 -40.80 17.18
N LEU A 172 7.12 -39.56 17.56
CA LEU A 172 8.16 -38.68 16.96
C LEU A 172 9.60 -39.20 17.16
N ARG A 173 9.82 -40.21 18.02
CA ARG A 173 11.11 -40.87 18.21
C ARG A 173 11.30 -42.08 17.32
N ASN A 174 10.28 -42.45 16.54
CA ASN A 174 10.36 -43.56 15.59
C ASN A 174 10.58 -43.02 14.18
N GLN A 175 11.84 -43.06 13.69
CA GLN A 175 12.20 -42.54 12.35
C GLN A 175 11.37 -43.19 11.23
N ARG A 176 11.10 -44.51 11.30
CA ARG A 176 10.28 -45.17 10.29
C ARG A 176 8.84 -44.65 10.24
N PHE A 177 8.28 -44.26 11.39
CA PHE A 177 6.95 -43.66 11.43
C PHE A 177 6.96 -42.26 10.81
N ILE A 178 8.00 -41.45 11.12
CA ILE A 178 8.18 -40.10 10.55
C ILE A 178 8.27 -40.23 9.02
N ASP A 179 9.20 -41.05 8.54
CA ASP A 179 9.44 -41.20 7.11
C ASP A 179 8.20 -41.73 6.38
N HIS A 180 7.54 -42.74 6.93
CA HIS A 180 6.32 -43.33 6.32
C HIS A 180 5.16 -42.32 6.28
N SER A 181 5.04 -41.44 7.28
CA SER A 181 3.95 -40.45 7.34
C SER A 181 4.18 -39.27 6.39
N ILE A 182 5.42 -38.80 6.30
CA ILE A 182 5.77 -37.57 5.57
C ILE A 182 6.23 -37.89 4.14
N LEU A 183 7.06 -38.93 3.95
CA LEU A 183 7.69 -39.20 2.67
C LEU A 183 6.93 -40.25 1.85
N ALA A 184 7.00 -40.14 0.53
CA ALA A 184 6.59 -41.15 -0.41
C ALA A 184 7.73 -42.17 -0.64
N SER A 185 7.46 -43.25 -1.39
CA SER A 185 8.44 -44.34 -1.67
C SER A 185 9.72 -43.85 -2.34
N GLY A 186 9.72 -42.69 -2.98
CA GLY A 186 10.89 -42.07 -3.62
C GLY A 186 11.69 -41.11 -2.70
N GLY A 187 11.29 -40.96 -1.43
CA GLY A 187 11.93 -40.03 -0.50
C GLY A 187 11.43 -38.57 -0.60
N GLU A 188 10.59 -38.29 -1.59
CA GLU A 188 9.96 -36.98 -1.73
C GLU A 188 8.81 -36.80 -0.73
N PRO A 189 8.56 -35.58 -0.20
CA PRO A 189 7.40 -35.32 0.65
C PRO A 189 6.09 -35.62 -0.10
N ARG A 190 5.16 -36.28 0.60
CA ARG A 190 3.82 -36.56 0.06
C ARG A 190 3.09 -35.25 -0.25
N PRO A 191 2.19 -35.19 -1.25
CA PRO A 191 1.52 -33.94 -1.66
C PRO A 191 0.89 -33.15 -0.51
N GLN A 192 0.26 -33.82 0.47
CA GLN A 192 -0.37 -33.19 1.63
C GLN A 192 0.61 -32.54 2.62
N TRP A 193 1.90 -32.89 2.54
CA TRP A 193 2.93 -32.31 3.42
C TRP A 193 3.75 -31.23 2.73
N ARG A 194 3.73 -31.13 1.40
CA ARG A 194 4.61 -30.24 0.63
C ARG A 194 4.49 -28.77 1.02
N TYR A 195 3.36 -28.35 1.54
CA TYR A 195 3.15 -26.98 1.99
C TYR A 195 3.94 -26.61 3.26
N VAL A 196 4.15 -27.60 4.16
CA VAL A 196 4.93 -27.41 5.40
C VAL A 196 6.26 -28.17 5.39
N VAL A 197 6.43 -29.13 4.48
CA VAL A 197 7.66 -29.88 4.25
C VAL A 197 7.93 -29.87 2.74
N PRO A 198 8.49 -28.78 2.21
CA PRO A 198 8.71 -28.64 0.76
C PRO A 198 9.77 -29.63 0.24
N ASP A 199 10.77 -29.91 1.03
CA ASP A 199 11.83 -30.88 0.78
C ASP A 199 12.34 -31.53 2.08
N GLN A 200 13.30 -32.48 1.99
CA GLN A 200 13.84 -33.19 3.16
C GLN A 200 14.67 -32.30 4.12
N ARG A 201 15.06 -31.11 3.69
CA ARG A 201 15.90 -30.18 4.47
C ARG A 201 15.14 -28.98 5.01
N SER A 202 13.93 -28.76 4.52
CA SER A 202 13.18 -27.53 4.79
C SER A 202 11.86 -27.87 5.48
N LEU A 203 11.56 -27.14 6.54
CA LEU A 203 10.27 -27.16 7.25
C LEU A 203 9.71 -25.75 7.34
N ALA A 204 8.42 -25.60 7.14
CA ALA A 204 7.71 -24.35 7.36
C ALA A 204 6.76 -24.47 8.56
N ILE A 205 6.79 -23.47 9.42
CA ILE A 205 5.83 -23.30 10.53
C ILE A 205 5.01 -22.05 10.21
N LEU A 206 3.70 -22.19 10.18
CA LEU A 206 2.75 -21.12 9.89
C LEU A 206 2.16 -20.62 11.20
N VAL A 207 2.43 -19.37 11.54
CA VAL A 207 1.90 -18.70 12.74
C VAL A 207 0.83 -17.72 12.30
N ARG A 208 -0.44 -18.01 12.57
CA ARG A 208 -1.55 -17.14 12.21
C ARG A 208 -1.81 -16.13 13.33
N PRO A 209 -1.74 -14.82 13.04
CA PRO A 209 -2.11 -13.78 13.98
C PRO A 209 -3.63 -13.76 14.21
N ARG A 210 -4.05 -13.25 15.37
CA ARG A 210 -5.45 -12.90 15.61
C ARG A 210 -5.85 -11.73 14.72
N GLU A 211 -7.14 -11.72 14.35
CA GLU A 211 -7.71 -10.57 13.64
C GLU A 211 -7.67 -9.30 14.49
N GLY A 212 -7.60 -8.15 13.80
CA GLY A 212 -7.69 -6.83 14.43
C GLY A 212 -6.41 -6.33 15.09
N LEU A 213 -5.26 -6.96 14.81
CA LEU A 213 -3.97 -6.41 15.19
C LEU A 213 -3.69 -5.13 14.40
N ASP A 214 -3.40 -4.06 15.13
CA ASP A 214 -2.87 -2.84 14.53
C ASP A 214 -1.40 -3.03 14.11
N GLN A 215 -0.85 -2.05 13.40
CA GLN A 215 0.52 -2.08 12.93
C GLN A 215 1.52 -2.37 14.05
N ALA A 216 1.39 -1.71 15.20
CA ALA A 216 2.29 -1.89 16.34
C ALA A 216 2.15 -3.29 16.98
N GLY A 217 0.94 -3.86 16.99
CA GLY A 217 0.68 -5.23 17.42
C GLY A 217 1.35 -6.25 16.49
N THR A 218 1.22 -6.04 15.18
CA THR A 218 1.87 -6.88 14.16
C THR A 218 3.40 -6.85 14.27
N GLU A 219 4.00 -5.67 14.44
CA GLU A 219 5.44 -5.52 14.64
C GLU A 219 5.94 -6.25 15.91
N LYS A 220 5.20 -6.11 17.01
CA LYS A 220 5.53 -6.82 18.26
C LYS A 220 5.42 -8.32 18.11
N LEU A 221 4.40 -8.81 17.43
CA LEU A 221 4.21 -10.25 17.20
C LEU A 221 5.34 -10.80 16.33
N VAL A 222 5.68 -10.15 15.21
CA VAL A 222 6.78 -10.56 14.32
C VAL A 222 8.11 -10.56 15.08
N ALA A 223 8.38 -9.55 15.90
CA ALA A 223 9.57 -9.51 16.75
C ALA A 223 9.57 -10.67 17.75
N ALA A 224 8.45 -10.97 18.42
CA ALA A 224 8.35 -12.07 19.37
C ALA A 224 8.55 -13.45 18.70
N VAL A 225 8.06 -13.63 17.46
CA VAL A 225 8.29 -14.85 16.66
C VAL A 225 9.78 -14.97 16.36
N ASN A 226 10.42 -13.91 15.84
CA ASN A 226 11.87 -13.91 15.58
C ASN A 226 12.69 -14.26 16.83
N ASP A 227 12.39 -13.61 17.96
CA ASP A 227 13.09 -13.86 19.24
C ASP A 227 12.89 -15.30 19.73
N THR A 228 11.71 -15.88 19.56
CA THR A 228 11.40 -17.25 19.99
C THR A 228 12.17 -18.25 19.14
N VAL A 229 12.20 -18.06 17.83
CA VAL A 229 12.94 -18.92 16.90
C VAL A 229 14.45 -18.81 17.12
N ALA A 230 14.97 -17.59 17.30
CA ALA A 230 16.40 -17.36 17.55
C ALA A 230 16.88 -18.02 18.88
N ARG A 231 16.05 -17.96 19.92
CA ARG A 231 16.36 -18.59 21.23
C ARG A 231 16.36 -20.12 21.19
N ALA A 232 15.64 -20.72 20.25
CA ALA A 232 15.54 -22.18 20.16
C ALA A 232 16.83 -22.86 19.70
N GLN A 233 17.76 -22.13 19.08
CA GLN A 233 19.07 -22.62 18.61
C GLN A 233 18.98 -23.94 17.84
N LEU A 234 17.99 -24.08 16.97
CA LEU A 234 17.84 -25.24 16.11
C LEU A 234 19.05 -25.40 15.17
N PRO A 235 19.41 -26.63 14.77
CA PRO A 235 20.49 -26.86 13.81
C PRO A 235 20.08 -26.53 12.38
N ALA A 236 19.51 -25.35 12.17
CA ALA A 236 18.94 -24.87 10.91
C ALA A 236 19.01 -23.35 10.82
N GLU A 237 19.15 -22.86 9.61
CA GLU A 237 18.92 -21.45 9.31
C GLU A 237 17.40 -21.18 9.35
N ALA A 238 17.01 -20.16 10.09
CA ALA A 238 15.63 -19.75 10.23
C ALA A 238 15.38 -18.43 9.49
N THR A 239 14.36 -18.39 8.65
CA THR A 239 13.91 -17.20 7.96
C THR A 239 12.45 -16.94 8.32
N VAL A 240 12.15 -15.76 8.89
CA VAL A 240 10.79 -15.34 9.23
C VAL A 240 10.26 -14.42 8.13
N SER A 241 9.15 -14.79 7.54
CA SER A 241 8.55 -14.12 6.38
C SER A 241 7.01 -14.15 6.45
N GLY A 242 6.38 -13.83 5.34
CA GLY A 242 4.93 -13.72 5.21
C GLY A 242 4.47 -12.27 5.20
N VAL A 243 3.20 -12.06 4.85
CA VAL A 243 2.63 -10.71 4.72
C VAL A 243 2.76 -9.88 6.01
N PRO A 244 2.51 -10.44 7.22
CA PRO A 244 2.70 -9.68 8.45
C PRO A 244 4.16 -9.26 8.68
N ALA A 245 5.15 -10.05 8.27
CA ALA A 245 6.56 -9.70 8.39
C ALA A 245 6.95 -8.56 7.42
N ILE A 246 6.41 -8.58 6.19
CA ILE A 246 6.60 -7.51 5.21
C ILE A 246 5.96 -6.21 5.71
N THR A 247 4.71 -6.26 6.18
CA THR A 247 4.00 -5.07 6.70
C THR A 247 4.68 -4.50 7.94
N ALA A 248 5.16 -5.33 8.86
CA ALA A 248 5.94 -4.91 10.02
C ALA A 248 7.24 -4.22 9.61
N SER A 249 7.98 -4.82 8.66
CA SER A 249 9.21 -4.24 8.11
C SER A 249 8.96 -2.91 7.41
N LEU A 250 7.86 -2.80 6.65
CA LEU A 250 7.45 -1.57 5.98
C LEU A 250 7.12 -0.47 7.00
N GLY A 251 6.36 -0.78 8.05
CA GLY A 251 6.05 0.17 9.13
C GLY A 251 7.31 0.69 9.80
N THR A 252 8.20 -0.22 10.19
CA THR A 252 9.49 0.14 10.82
C THR A 252 10.36 1.01 9.89
N ALA A 253 10.40 0.72 8.58
CA ALA A 253 11.13 1.51 7.59
C ALA A 253 10.53 2.93 7.49
N VAL A 254 9.21 3.03 7.42
CA VAL A 254 8.48 4.31 7.38
C VAL A 254 8.76 5.15 8.61
N ASP A 255 8.65 4.58 9.81
CA ASP A 255 8.88 5.29 11.07
C ASP A 255 10.31 5.81 11.19
N ARG A 256 11.27 5.10 10.62
CA ARG A 256 12.68 5.51 10.58
C ARG A 256 12.96 6.55 9.50
N GLU A 257 12.44 6.36 8.30
CA GLU A 257 12.78 7.19 7.13
C GLU A 257 12.01 8.51 7.08
N ALA A 258 10.72 8.53 7.47
CA ALA A 258 9.90 9.71 7.35
C ALA A 258 10.49 10.96 8.04
N PRO A 259 10.96 10.89 9.31
CA PRO A 259 11.58 12.03 9.96
C PRO A 259 12.93 12.42 9.32
N VAL A 260 13.72 11.45 8.84
CA VAL A 260 15.00 11.71 8.19
C VAL A 260 14.80 12.41 6.84
N LEU A 261 13.93 11.86 5.97
CA LEU A 261 13.61 12.46 4.69
C LEU A 261 12.99 13.85 4.86
N GLY A 262 12.12 14.03 5.85
CA GLY A 262 11.56 15.33 6.21
C GLY A 262 12.64 16.34 6.63
N ALA A 263 13.57 15.94 7.49
CA ALA A 263 14.67 16.80 7.92
C ALA A 263 15.61 17.16 6.77
N VAL A 264 15.99 16.18 5.94
CA VAL A 264 16.83 16.41 4.74
C VAL A 264 16.11 17.36 3.76
N ALA A 265 14.81 17.20 3.54
CA ALA A 265 14.03 18.10 2.69
C ALA A 265 14.02 19.52 3.23
N VAL A 266 13.81 19.71 4.53
CA VAL A 266 13.85 21.03 5.19
C VAL A 266 15.23 21.67 5.03
N VAL A 267 16.30 20.92 5.25
CA VAL A 267 17.67 21.43 5.09
C VAL A 267 17.96 21.77 3.63
N ALA A 268 17.63 20.88 2.69
CA ALA A 268 17.90 21.09 1.26
C ALA A 268 17.13 22.30 0.70
N ILE A 269 15.83 22.42 1.02
CA ILE A 269 15.00 23.54 0.60
C ILE A 269 15.46 24.82 1.32
N GLY A 270 15.79 24.75 2.61
CA GLY A 270 16.37 25.85 3.38
C GLY A 270 17.67 26.36 2.75
N LEU A 271 18.54 25.46 2.31
CA LEU A 271 19.78 25.80 1.62
C LEU A 271 19.51 26.47 0.26
N CYS A 272 18.55 25.97 -0.54
CA CYS A 272 18.11 26.61 -1.77
C CYS A 272 17.62 28.05 -1.53
N LEU A 273 16.76 28.25 -0.54
CA LEU A 273 16.25 29.56 -0.18
C LEU A 273 17.33 30.50 0.39
N PHE A 274 18.33 29.96 1.08
CA PHE A 274 19.41 30.74 1.68
C PHE A 274 20.50 31.13 0.69
N LEU A 275 20.91 30.22 -0.18
CA LEU A 275 21.99 30.43 -1.16
C LEU A 275 21.58 31.37 -2.29
N VAL A 276 20.35 31.22 -2.80
CA VAL A 276 19.86 32.11 -3.87
C VAL A 276 19.65 33.53 -3.32
N PRO A 277 20.29 34.57 -3.91
CA PRO A 277 20.19 35.94 -3.41
C PRO A 277 18.88 36.62 -3.86
N TRP A 278 17.72 36.15 -3.37
CA TRP A 278 16.40 36.62 -3.78
C TRP A 278 15.83 37.73 -2.85
N THR A 279 16.25 37.80 -1.57
CA THR A 279 15.87 38.83 -0.60
C THR A 279 16.98 39.02 0.45
N ARG A 280 16.78 39.92 1.44
CA ARG A 280 17.72 40.13 2.55
C ARG A 280 17.96 38.84 3.34
N ARG A 281 19.20 38.47 3.68
CA ARG A 281 19.60 37.21 4.33
C ARG A 281 18.69 36.82 5.51
N ARG A 282 18.34 37.75 6.38
CA ARG A 282 17.49 37.50 7.57
C ARG A 282 16.05 37.09 7.25
N ARG A 283 15.53 37.38 6.04
CA ARG A 283 14.16 37.09 5.62
C ARG A 283 14.05 35.86 4.68
N ARG A 284 15.17 35.30 4.25
CA ARG A 284 15.19 34.20 3.26
C ARG A 284 14.52 32.92 3.74
N LEU A 285 14.60 32.62 5.03
CA LEU A 285 14.04 31.43 5.63
C LEU A 285 12.60 31.58 6.16
N ILE A 286 12.01 32.79 6.10
CA ILE A 286 10.62 33.00 6.54
C ILE A 286 9.64 32.15 5.73
N PRO A 287 9.73 32.02 4.39
CA PRO A 287 8.85 31.14 3.63
C PRO A 287 8.91 29.69 4.11
N LEU A 288 10.11 29.18 4.42
CA LEU A 288 10.26 27.83 4.96
C LEU A 288 9.56 27.69 6.33
N ALA A 289 9.74 28.65 7.24
CA ALA A 289 9.08 28.61 8.54
C ALA A 289 7.54 28.63 8.42
N VAL A 290 7.01 29.44 7.49
CA VAL A 290 5.57 29.48 7.19
C VAL A 290 5.08 28.13 6.64
N THR A 291 5.86 27.50 5.75
CA THR A 291 5.52 26.21 5.19
C THR A 291 5.53 25.10 6.24
N LEU A 292 6.55 25.09 7.12
CA LEU A 292 6.60 24.13 8.23
C LEU A 292 5.40 24.29 9.17
N ALA A 293 4.99 25.53 9.45
CA ALA A 293 3.77 25.77 10.23
C ALA A 293 2.51 25.28 9.50
N ALA A 294 2.43 25.44 8.18
CA ALA A 294 1.33 24.92 7.35
C ALA A 294 1.31 23.38 7.34
N THR A 295 2.47 22.75 7.21
CA THR A 295 2.63 21.30 7.28
C THR A 295 2.19 20.77 8.64
N ALA A 296 2.65 21.37 9.72
CA ALA A 296 2.27 20.99 11.08
C ALA A 296 0.75 21.16 11.31
N ALA A 297 0.15 22.24 10.80
CA ALA A 297 -1.30 22.45 10.88
C ALA A 297 -2.07 21.38 10.08
N THR A 298 -1.58 20.98 8.91
CA THR A 298 -2.18 19.92 8.10
C THR A 298 -2.17 18.58 8.83
N LEU A 299 -1.00 18.18 9.35
CA LEU A 299 -0.87 16.95 10.14
C LEU A 299 -1.74 16.99 11.41
N ALA A 300 -1.83 18.14 12.07
CA ALA A 300 -2.69 18.30 13.23
C ALA A 300 -4.17 18.08 12.89
N VAL A 301 -4.65 18.62 11.78
CA VAL A 301 -6.05 18.39 11.33
C VAL A 301 -6.29 16.91 11.07
N LEU A 302 -5.36 16.22 10.40
CA LEU A 302 -5.47 14.77 10.15
C LEU A 302 -5.49 13.98 11.47
N GLY A 303 -4.59 14.29 12.40
CA GLY A 303 -4.56 13.63 13.71
C GLY A 303 -5.82 13.88 14.55
N TRP A 304 -6.40 15.10 14.51
CA TRP A 304 -7.67 15.39 15.17
C TRP A 304 -8.86 14.74 14.48
N ALA A 305 -8.81 14.53 13.16
CA ALA A 305 -9.84 13.80 12.42
C ALA A 305 -9.86 12.31 12.79
N GLY A 306 -8.85 11.80 13.48
CA GLY A 306 -8.77 10.41 13.94
C GLY A 306 -8.68 9.40 12.80
N ARG A 307 -8.38 9.85 11.59
CA ARG A 307 -8.22 8.96 10.45
C ARG A 307 -6.78 8.43 10.42
N PRO A 308 -6.59 7.11 10.33
CA PRO A 308 -5.28 6.57 10.05
C PRO A 308 -4.81 7.09 8.69
N VAL A 309 -3.54 7.35 8.59
CA VAL A 309 -2.94 7.94 7.41
C VAL A 309 -2.17 6.85 6.68
N SER A 310 -2.47 6.69 5.39
CA SER A 310 -1.82 5.68 4.56
C SER A 310 -0.35 5.98 4.29
N LEU A 311 0.38 5.01 3.77
CA LEU A 311 1.80 5.09 3.37
C LEU A 311 2.09 6.32 2.48
N GLY A 312 1.13 6.80 1.70
CA GLY A 312 1.25 8.00 0.86
C GLY A 312 1.64 9.27 1.62
N VAL A 313 1.42 9.33 2.94
CA VAL A 313 1.80 10.47 3.79
C VAL A 313 3.29 10.57 4.05
N VAL A 314 4.05 9.49 3.93
CA VAL A 314 5.52 9.54 4.01
C VAL A 314 6.09 10.40 2.88
N ALA A 315 5.55 10.23 1.66
CA ALA A 315 5.89 11.07 0.52
C ALA A 315 5.39 12.52 0.69
N PHE A 316 4.32 12.71 1.45
CA PHE A 316 3.68 14.00 1.67
C PHE A 316 4.60 15.05 2.29
N LEU A 317 5.43 14.70 3.27
CA LEU A 317 6.21 15.67 4.02
C LEU A 317 7.21 16.44 3.13
N PRO A 318 8.11 15.79 2.38
CA PRO A 318 9.00 16.46 1.43
C PRO A 318 8.24 17.19 0.31
N VAL A 319 7.14 16.60 -0.17
CA VAL A 319 6.32 17.19 -1.25
C VAL A 319 5.65 18.46 -0.78
N LEU A 320 5.02 18.45 0.40
CA LEU A 320 4.34 19.65 0.92
C LEU A 320 5.33 20.78 1.28
N VAL A 321 6.50 20.45 1.86
CA VAL A 321 7.53 21.45 2.15
C VAL A 321 8.05 22.06 0.86
N GLY A 322 8.24 21.26 -0.19
CA GLY A 322 8.60 21.74 -1.52
C GLY A 322 7.54 22.67 -2.12
N LEU A 323 6.31 22.17 -2.26
CA LEU A 323 5.17 22.91 -2.84
C LEU A 323 4.75 24.12 -2.00
N GLY A 324 4.68 23.97 -0.69
CA GLY A 324 4.22 25.03 0.21
C GLY A 324 5.16 26.23 0.27
N SER A 325 6.46 26.05 -0.01
CA SER A 325 7.49 27.08 0.17
C SER A 325 7.36 28.26 -0.80
N TYR A 326 6.71 28.08 -1.93
CA TYR A 326 6.66 29.11 -2.96
C TYR A 326 5.48 30.09 -2.80
N TYR A 327 4.37 29.72 -2.21
CA TYR A 327 3.27 30.67 -1.95
C TYR A 327 3.70 31.83 -1.04
N PRO A 328 4.34 31.58 0.13
CA PRO A 328 4.92 32.64 0.92
C PRO A 328 6.00 33.43 0.15
N THR A 329 6.77 32.78 -0.74
CA THR A 329 7.79 33.44 -1.58
C THR A 329 7.14 34.39 -2.59
N TYR A 330 6.01 34.02 -3.20
CA TYR A 330 5.25 34.91 -4.10
C TYR A 330 4.72 36.14 -3.37
N PHE A 331 4.15 35.94 -2.19
CA PHE A 331 3.68 37.09 -1.34
C PHE A 331 4.85 37.98 -0.91
N ALA A 332 5.99 37.40 -0.52
CA ALA A 332 7.18 38.18 -0.14
C ALA A 332 7.69 39.06 -1.28
N ARG A 333 7.52 38.61 -2.53
CA ARG A 333 7.92 39.35 -3.74
C ARG A 333 6.87 40.29 -4.29
N GLY A 334 5.75 40.47 -3.54
CA GLY A 334 4.71 41.42 -3.90
C GLY A 334 3.79 40.96 -5.03
N ALA A 335 3.71 39.65 -5.29
CA ALA A 335 2.72 39.10 -6.22
C ALA A 335 1.31 39.51 -5.78
N ARG A 336 0.41 39.71 -6.76
CA ARG A 336 -0.97 40.13 -6.49
C ARG A 336 -1.70 39.04 -5.69
N PRO A 337 -2.22 39.31 -4.49
CA PRO A 337 -2.81 38.29 -3.63
C PRO A 337 -3.93 37.50 -4.33
N ARG A 338 -4.76 38.18 -5.14
CA ARG A 338 -5.82 37.54 -5.91
C ARG A 338 -5.28 36.50 -6.91
N THR A 339 -4.19 36.82 -7.62
CA THR A 339 -3.57 35.89 -8.57
C THR A 339 -3.02 34.67 -7.83
N VAL A 340 -2.31 34.89 -6.71
CA VAL A 340 -1.75 33.79 -5.91
C VAL A 340 -2.85 32.87 -5.35
N VAL A 341 -3.94 33.46 -4.83
CA VAL A 341 -5.08 32.68 -4.30
C VAL A 341 -5.77 31.88 -5.39
N VAL A 342 -6.00 32.46 -6.58
CA VAL A 342 -6.64 31.75 -7.71
C VAL A 342 -5.75 30.61 -8.21
N VAL A 343 -4.45 30.84 -8.31
CA VAL A 343 -3.49 29.83 -8.72
C VAL A 343 -3.45 28.69 -7.69
N ALA A 344 -3.35 29.02 -6.42
CA ALA A 344 -3.35 28.03 -5.34
C ALA A 344 -4.67 27.25 -5.27
N ALA A 345 -5.81 27.92 -5.54
CA ALA A 345 -7.10 27.24 -5.65
C ALA A 345 -7.12 26.26 -6.83
N GLY A 346 -6.49 26.61 -7.96
CA GLY A 346 -6.31 25.72 -9.10
C GLY A 346 -5.45 24.49 -8.75
N THR A 347 -4.32 24.71 -8.07
CA THR A 347 -3.44 23.65 -7.58
C THR A 347 -4.14 22.74 -6.56
N ALA A 348 -4.84 23.35 -5.58
CA ALA A 348 -5.62 22.59 -4.60
C ALA A 348 -6.77 21.79 -5.25
N ALA A 349 -7.45 22.36 -6.26
CA ALA A 349 -8.47 21.63 -7.02
C ALA A 349 -7.89 20.46 -7.82
N GLY A 350 -6.70 20.64 -8.41
CA GLY A 350 -5.99 19.56 -9.10
C GLY A 350 -5.64 18.40 -8.15
N PHE A 351 -5.23 18.72 -6.91
CA PHE A 351 -4.99 17.70 -5.88
C PHE A 351 -6.29 17.12 -5.33
N ALA A 352 -7.32 17.95 -5.12
CA ALA A 352 -8.63 17.48 -4.66
C ALA A 352 -9.32 16.56 -5.69
N ALA A 353 -8.98 16.66 -6.98
CA ALA A 353 -9.48 15.72 -7.98
C ALA A 353 -9.03 14.27 -7.73
N LEU A 354 -7.90 14.07 -7.01
CA LEU A 354 -7.46 12.74 -6.57
C LEU A 354 -8.43 12.09 -5.56
N LEU A 355 -9.35 12.86 -4.96
CA LEU A 355 -10.44 12.30 -4.14
C LEU A 355 -11.42 11.44 -4.94
N LEU A 356 -11.43 11.57 -6.28
CA LEU A 356 -12.24 10.75 -7.18
C LEU A 356 -11.61 9.37 -7.43
N SER A 357 -10.34 9.18 -7.08
CA SER A 357 -9.66 7.89 -7.19
C SER A 357 -10.33 6.84 -6.31
N PRO A 358 -10.50 5.60 -6.77
CA PRO A 358 -10.95 4.50 -5.94
C PRO A 358 -9.92 4.11 -4.86
N LEU A 359 -8.63 4.47 -5.04
CA LEU A 359 -7.53 4.07 -4.17
C LEU A 359 -7.41 4.99 -2.92
N PRO A 360 -7.54 4.45 -1.70
CA PRO A 360 -7.51 5.25 -0.46
C PRO A 360 -6.25 6.10 -0.32
N PHE A 361 -5.05 5.52 -0.55
CA PHE A 361 -3.79 6.25 -0.42
C PHE A 361 -3.65 7.41 -1.42
N VAL A 362 -4.24 7.31 -2.64
CA VAL A 362 -4.28 8.42 -3.63
C VAL A 362 -5.20 9.53 -3.13
N ARG A 363 -6.36 9.17 -2.56
CA ARG A 363 -7.29 10.14 -1.94
C ARG A 363 -6.66 10.84 -0.75
N ASP A 364 -5.95 10.10 0.11
CA ASP A 364 -5.26 10.67 1.27
C ASP A 364 -4.16 11.64 0.83
N LEU A 365 -3.34 11.26 -0.16
CA LEU A 365 -2.32 12.13 -0.73
C LEU A 365 -2.96 13.41 -1.29
N GLY A 366 -4.01 13.28 -2.11
CA GLY A 366 -4.70 14.41 -2.73
C GLY A 366 -5.33 15.37 -1.72
N SER A 367 -6.08 14.83 -0.74
CA SER A 367 -6.73 15.62 0.31
C SER A 367 -5.72 16.34 1.19
N THR A 368 -4.64 15.66 1.55
CA THR A 368 -3.59 16.19 2.42
C THR A 368 -2.80 17.31 1.73
N LEU A 369 -2.46 17.13 0.44
CA LEU A 369 -1.80 18.17 -0.35
C LEU A 369 -2.70 19.38 -0.60
N ALA A 370 -3.99 19.19 -0.90
CA ALA A 370 -4.94 20.27 -1.09
C ALA A 370 -5.10 21.10 0.18
N LEU A 371 -5.22 20.46 1.35
CA LEU A 371 -5.30 21.10 2.64
C LEU A 371 -4.01 21.83 2.99
N GLY A 372 -2.85 21.22 2.71
CA GLY A 372 -1.53 21.81 2.92
C GLY A 372 -1.31 23.08 2.11
N VAL A 373 -1.70 23.08 0.83
CA VAL A 373 -1.67 24.27 -0.03
C VAL A 373 -2.56 25.37 0.55
N ALA A 374 -3.78 25.05 1.01
CA ALA A 374 -4.70 26.01 1.59
C ALA A 374 -4.08 26.69 2.85
N PHE A 375 -3.47 25.92 3.75
CA PHE A 375 -2.77 26.46 4.92
C PHE A 375 -1.53 27.28 4.54
N ALA A 376 -0.73 26.82 3.57
CA ALA A 376 0.46 27.53 3.11
C ALA A 376 0.10 28.93 2.55
N VAL A 377 -0.98 29.00 1.77
CA VAL A 377 -1.50 30.27 1.23
C VAL A 377 -2.07 31.16 2.33
N ALA A 378 -2.90 30.61 3.21
CA ALA A 378 -3.52 31.38 4.29
C ALA A 378 -2.48 31.98 5.24
N LEU A 379 -1.52 31.17 5.71
CA LEU A 379 -0.44 31.60 6.57
C LEU A 379 0.52 32.55 5.85
N GLY A 380 0.85 32.26 4.58
CA GLY A 380 1.69 33.11 3.75
C GLY A 380 1.06 34.50 3.56
N TRP A 381 -0.23 34.57 3.24
CA TRP A 381 -0.96 35.82 3.13
C TRP A 381 -0.98 36.58 4.48
N PHE A 382 -1.24 35.88 5.58
CA PHE A 382 -1.29 36.52 6.92
C PHE A 382 0.05 37.14 7.30
N VAL A 383 1.17 36.47 7.03
CA VAL A 383 2.53 36.91 7.36
C VAL A 383 2.97 38.11 6.49
N TYR A 384 2.63 38.11 5.19
CA TYR A 384 3.12 39.08 4.22
C TYR A 384 2.11 40.18 3.85
N ARG A 385 0.88 40.18 4.40
CA ARG A 385 -0.11 41.24 4.15
C ARG A 385 0.41 42.61 4.58
N PRO A 386 -0.08 43.73 4.01
CA PRO A 386 0.22 45.06 4.48
C PRO A 386 -0.11 45.19 5.98
N GLY A 387 0.88 45.52 6.80
CA GLY A 387 0.76 45.52 8.27
C GLY A 387 0.98 44.15 8.93
N GLY A 388 1.28 43.09 8.17
CA GLY A 388 1.70 41.78 8.68
C GLY A 388 3.12 41.80 9.24
N TRP A 389 3.50 40.70 9.93
CA TRP A 389 4.78 40.59 10.64
C TRP A 389 6.03 40.77 9.76
N ALA A 390 6.05 40.30 8.53
CA ALA A 390 7.19 40.38 7.61
C ALA A 390 7.03 41.49 6.56
N GLY A 391 5.81 41.86 6.18
CA GLY A 391 5.50 42.78 5.10
C GLY A 391 6.13 42.41 3.75
N PRO A 392 5.57 42.80 2.60
CA PRO A 392 6.23 42.62 1.31
C PRO A 392 7.50 43.46 1.19
N ASP A 393 8.50 42.95 0.48
CA ASP A 393 9.74 43.69 0.19
C ASP A 393 9.41 44.94 -0.65
N ARG A 394 9.39 46.12 -0.01
CA ARG A 394 9.23 47.40 -0.73
C ARG A 394 10.49 47.69 -1.54
N PRO A 395 10.38 48.31 -2.74
CA PRO A 395 11.53 48.85 -3.42
C PRO A 395 12.23 49.84 -2.49
N SER A 396 13.49 49.58 -2.11
CA SER A 396 14.30 50.60 -1.49
C SER A 396 14.62 51.61 -2.60
N ASP A 397 14.02 52.78 -2.53
CA ASP A 397 14.46 53.92 -3.30
C ASP A 397 15.94 54.14 -2.96
N GLY A 398 16.84 53.84 -3.91
CA GLY A 398 18.21 54.28 -3.85
C GLY A 398 19.32 53.25 -3.61
N THR A 399 19.24 52.03 -4.15
CA THR A 399 20.49 51.25 -4.33
C THR A 399 20.52 50.68 -5.78
N PRO A 400 21.42 51.14 -6.64
CA PRO A 400 21.64 50.52 -7.93
C PRO A 400 22.14 49.10 -7.71
N ALA A 401 21.49 48.11 -8.34
CA ALA A 401 21.96 46.75 -8.34
C ALA A 401 23.43 46.72 -8.85
N ALA A 402 24.36 46.48 -7.94
CA ALA A 402 25.74 46.19 -8.32
C ALA A 402 25.72 44.89 -9.13
N GLY A 403 25.93 45.03 -10.45
CA GLY A 403 25.93 43.89 -11.39
C GLY A 403 25.13 44.06 -12.69
N ALA A 404 24.47 45.23 -12.89
CA ALA A 404 23.96 45.53 -14.21
C ALA A 404 25.12 46.00 -15.10
N VAL A 405 25.63 45.13 -15.93
CA VAL A 405 26.44 45.51 -17.11
C VAL A 405 25.64 46.55 -17.86
N ALA A 406 26.24 47.75 -18.00
CA ALA A 406 25.71 48.85 -18.75
C ALA A 406 25.47 48.40 -20.21
N GLY A 407 24.23 48.11 -20.48
CA GLY A 407 23.76 47.72 -21.83
C GLY A 407 22.66 48.71 -22.21
N THR A 408 22.97 49.63 -23.07
CA THR A 408 22.15 50.39 -24.04
C THR A 408 20.73 50.81 -23.65
N PRO A 409 20.39 52.12 -23.79
CA PRO A 409 19.04 52.64 -23.54
C PRO A 409 18.01 51.84 -24.42
N ALA A 410 17.01 51.27 -23.76
CA ALA A 410 15.96 50.56 -24.47
C ALA A 410 15.20 51.54 -25.36
N ALA A 411 15.38 51.38 -26.66
CA ALA A 411 14.60 52.04 -27.69
C ALA A 411 13.11 51.77 -27.46
N ALA A 412 12.36 52.83 -27.41
CA ALA A 412 10.90 52.84 -27.38
C ALA A 412 10.40 52.13 -28.66
N GLY A 413 9.55 51.10 -28.50
CA GLY A 413 8.74 50.60 -29.59
C GLY A 413 9.31 49.46 -30.42
N GLU A 414 9.79 48.36 -29.78
CA GLU A 414 9.89 47.13 -30.59
C GLU A 414 8.48 46.53 -30.74
N PRO A 415 8.01 46.34 -32.00
CA PRO A 415 6.79 45.60 -32.28
C PRO A 415 6.95 44.20 -31.74
N VAL A 416 5.85 43.61 -31.21
CA VAL A 416 5.77 42.23 -30.77
C VAL A 416 6.32 41.34 -31.86
N ALA A 417 7.60 40.98 -31.75
CA ALA A 417 8.30 40.17 -32.74
C ALA A 417 7.54 38.83 -32.88
N ARG A 418 7.10 38.51 -34.10
CA ARG A 418 6.55 37.21 -34.44
C ARG A 418 7.49 36.13 -33.93
N PRO A 419 7.00 35.03 -33.33
CA PRO A 419 7.86 33.98 -32.82
C PRO A 419 8.78 33.50 -33.94
N GLY A 420 10.10 33.60 -33.72
CA GLY A 420 11.09 33.14 -34.70
C GLY A 420 10.83 31.67 -35.05
N ARG A 421 11.05 31.26 -36.30
CA ARG A 421 10.80 29.87 -36.78
C ARG A 421 11.32 28.80 -35.80
N SER A 422 12.49 29.02 -35.18
CA SER A 422 13.06 28.09 -34.18
C SER A 422 12.21 27.86 -32.94
N ARG A 423 11.49 28.88 -32.46
CA ARG A 423 10.59 28.77 -31.28
C ARG A 423 9.29 28.02 -31.63
N LEU A 424 8.76 28.23 -32.83
CA LEU A 424 7.60 27.51 -33.31
C LEU A 424 7.94 26.01 -33.48
N VAL A 425 9.10 25.72 -34.09
CA VAL A 425 9.60 24.33 -34.21
C VAL A 425 9.74 23.67 -32.85
N ALA A 426 10.26 24.37 -31.83
CA ALA A 426 10.37 23.83 -30.47
C ALA A 426 9.01 23.49 -29.84
N VAL A 427 7.98 24.32 -30.04
CA VAL A 427 6.62 24.00 -29.54
C VAL A 427 5.99 22.85 -30.31
N VAL A 428 6.16 22.79 -31.63
CA VAL A 428 5.67 21.68 -32.44
C VAL A 428 6.33 20.37 -32.03
N LEU A 429 7.66 20.37 -31.84
CA LEU A 429 8.38 19.19 -31.38
C LEU A 429 7.94 18.75 -29.97
N ALA A 430 7.81 19.70 -29.02
CA ALA A 430 7.29 19.41 -27.69
C ALA A 430 5.84 18.91 -27.74
N GLY A 431 5.03 19.46 -28.65
CA GLY A 431 3.66 18.99 -28.88
C GLY A 431 3.58 17.58 -29.43
N LEU A 432 4.48 17.22 -30.35
CA LEU A 432 4.58 15.86 -30.89
C LEU A 432 5.01 14.86 -29.82
N VAL A 433 6.01 15.20 -29.01
CA VAL A 433 6.46 14.37 -27.87
C VAL A 433 5.31 14.18 -26.86
N ALA A 434 4.60 15.27 -26.54
CA ALA A 434 3.50 15.20 -25.61
C ALA A 434 2.30 14.39 -26.17
N ALA A 435 1.96 14.59 -27.44
CA ALA A 435 0.91 13.80 -28.10
C ALA A 435 1.28 12.30 -28.16
N GLY A 436 2.54 11.99 -28.46
CA GLY A 436 3.08 10.63 -28.36
C GLY A 436 2.90 10.06 -26.96
N GLY A 437 3.26 10.82 -25.92
CA GLY A 437 3.10 10.39 -24.53
C GLY A 437 1.63 10.13 -24.13
N TRP A 438 0.70 10.99 -24.52
CA TRP A 438 -0.72 10.73 -24.30
C TRP A 438 -1.21 9.49 -25.05
N ALA A 439 -0.70 9.27 -26.27
CA ALA A 439 -1.05 8.10 -27.06
C ALA A 439 -0.47 6.78 -26.48
N THR A 440 0.64 6.85 -25.74
CA THR A 440 1.24 5.66 -25.11
C THR A 440 0.62 5.29 -23.77
N LEU A 441 -0.25 6.12 -23.20
CA LEU A 441 -0.88 5.86 -21.89
C LEU A 441 -1.58 4.48 -21.80
N PRO A 442 -2.31 3.97 -22.82
CA PRO A 442 -2.89 2.64 -22.80
C PRO A 442 -1.83 1.51 -22.79
N PHE A 443 -0.65 1.78 -23.32
CA PHE A 443 0.44 0.82 -23.52
C PHE A 443 1.52 0.89 -22.44
N LEU A 444 1.36 1.77 -21.44
CA LEU A 444 2.28 1.83 -20.31
C LEU A 444 2.16 0.56 -19.48
N PRO A 445 3.26 -0.16 -19.24
CA PRO A 445 3.23 -1.31 -18.37
C PRO A 445 2.82 -0.90 -16.95
N LEU A 446 2.02 -1.73 -16.32
CA LEU A 446 1.74 -1.63 -14.89
C LEU A 446 2.77 -2.46 -14.13
N GLN A 447 3.08 -2.06 -12.90
CA GLN A 447 3.94 -2.85 -12.02
C GLN A 447 3.17 -4.10 -11.57
N THR A 448 3.57 -5.26 -12.09
CA THR A 448 2.91 -6.55 -11.82
C THR A 448 3.55 -7.32 -10.69
N SER A 449 4.80 -7.01 -10.30
CA SER A 449 5.48 -7.72 -9.23
C SER A 449 5.33 -6.99 -7.88
N VAL A 450 4.83 -7.68 -6.88
CA VAL A 450 4.74 -7.19 -5.50
C VAL A 450 6.14 -6.95 -4.93
N ASP A 451 7.10 -7.79 -5.27
CA ASP A 451 8.50 -7.69 -4.85
C ASP A 451 9.16 -6.37 -5.30
N ALA A 452 8.85 -5.90 -6.51
CA ALA A 452 9.42 -4.65 -7.00
C ALA A 452 8.82 -3.42 -6.31
N LEU A 453 7.56 -3.48 -5.86
CA LEU A 453 6.93 -2.38 -5.10
C LEU A 453 7.58 -2.18 -3.73
N SER A 454 8.00 -3.26 -3.11
CA SER A 454 8.62 -3.29 -1.78
C SER A 454 10.14 -3.57 -1.81
N ALA A 455 10.75 -3.55 -3.01
CA ALA A 455 12.19 -3.76 -3.18
C ALA A 455 13.01 -2.77 -2.33
N GLY A 456 14.05 -3.28 -1.69
CA GLY A 456 14.89 -2.54 -0.75
C GLY A 456 14.66 -2.95 0.71
N LEU A 457 13.56 -3.65 1.04
CA LEU A 457 13.32 -4.17 2.38
C LEU A 457 13.94 -5.57 2.55
N PRO A 458 14.69 -5.86 3.63
CA PRO A 458 15.21 -7.20 3.90
C PRO A 458 14.11 -8.27 3.97
N ALA A 459 12.95 -7.94 4.55
CA ALA A 459 11.80 -8.84 4.64
C ALA A 459 11.27 -9.31 3.28
N VAL A 460 11.43 -8.52 2.23
CA VAL A 460 11.04 -8.90 0.86
C VAL A 460 12.02 -9.91 0.26
N ALA A 461 13.32 -9.71 0.48
CA ALA A 461 14.32 -10.69 0.08
C ALA A 461 14.12 -12.04 0.80
N ASP A 462 13.71 -11.99 2.08
CA ASP A 462 13.35 -13.17 2.85
C ASP A 462 12.07 -13.80 2.32
N ALA A 463 11.06 -13.01 1.94
CA ALA A 463 9.82 -13.51 1.33
C ALA A 463 10.08 -14.20 -0.01
N THR A 464 10.89 -13.60 -0.89
CA THR A 464 11.27 -14.20 -2.17
C THR A 464 12.03 -15.53 -1.96
N ARG A 465 12.92 -15.59 -0.95
CA ARG A 465 13.64 -16.82 -0.59
C ARG A 465 12.68 -17.90 -0.10
N VAL A 466 11.74 -17.53 0.75
CA VAL A 466 10.71 -18.45 1.28
C VAL A 466 9.82 -18.92 0.13
N GLU A 467 9.37 -18.04 -0.75
CA GLU A 467 8.55 -18.37 -1.91
C GLU A 467 9.26 -19.32 -2.88
N GLN A 468 10.56 -19.15 -3.12
CA GLN A 468 11.35 -20.06 -3.96
C GLN A 468 11.42 -21.46 -3.37
N VAL A 469 11.47 -21.62 -2.04
CA VAL A 469 11.53 -22.93 -1.36
C VAL A 469 10.15 -23.56 -1.25
N LEU A 470 9.15 -22.81 -0.78
CA LEU A 470 7.77 -23.31 -0.62
C LEU A 470 7.02 -23.43 -1.95
N GLY A 471 7.42 -22.63 -2.96
CA GLY A 471 6.71 -22.50 -4.23
C GLY A 471 5.39 -21.75 -4.12
N SER A 472 5.21 -21.00 -3.01
CA SER A 472 4.05 -20.16 -2.75
C SER A 472 4.44 -18.97 -1.91
N GLY A 473 3.92 -17.77 -2.27
CA GLY A 473 4.12 -16.52 -1.55
C GLY A 473 2.87 -16.04 -0.81
N GLY A 474 1.69 -16.58 -1.16
CA GLY A 474 0.42 -16.24 -0.55
C GLY A 474 -0.56 -17.40 -0.53
N GLU A 475 -1.67 -17.24 0.18
CA GLU A 475 -2.72 -18.24 0.34
C GLU A 475 -4.02 -17.78 -0.34
N LEU A 476 -4.43 -18.50 -1.39
CA LEU A 476 -5.72 -18.34 -2.06
C LEU A 476 -6.72 -19.30 -1.42
N ALA A 477 -7.89 -18.81 -1.02
CA ALA A 477 -8.91 -19.58 -0.35
C ALA A 477 -10.16 -19.72 -1.21
N VAL A 478 -10.66 -20.93 -1.35
CA VAL A 478 -12.01 -21.18 -1.84
C VAL A 478 -12.88 -21.45 -0.64
N VAL A 479 -13.85 -20.56 -0.39
CA VAL A 479 -14.72 -20.58 0.77
C VAL A 479 -16.08 -21.11 0.39
N LEU A 480 -16.54 -22.16 1.05
CA LEU A 480 -17.92 -22.66 0.99
C LEU A 480 -18.64 -22.20 2.24
N ARG A 481 -19.69 -21.39 2.10
CA ARG A 481 -20.48 -20.90 3.23
C ARG A 481 -21.97 -21.13 3.04
N SER A 482 -22.68 -21.32 4.14
CA SER A 482 -24.15 -21.32 4.12
C SER A 482 -24.70 -19.98 3.67
N ALA A 483 -25.64 -19.97 2.72
CA ALA A 483 -26.24 -18.76 2.18
C ALA A 483 -27.12 -18.02 3.20
N ASP A 484 -27.83 -18.77 4.05
CA ASP A 484 -28.79 -18.25 5.04
C ASP A 484 -28.29 -18.40 6.50
N GLY A 485 -27.07 -18.93 6.70
CA GLY A 485 -26.50 -19.18 8.01
C GLY A 485 -27.11 -20.34 8.76
N THR A 486 -27.86 -21.23 8.09
CA THR A 486 -28.48 -22.40 8.70
C THR A 486 -27.91 -23.73 8.20
N GLY A 487 -27.24 -23.71 7.06
CA GLY A 487 -26.65 -24.91 6.44
C GLY A 487 -25.40 -25.39 7.17
N ASP A 488 -25.23 -26.72 7.25
CA ASP A 488 -24.07 -27.42 7.81
C ASP A 488 -23.16 -27.90 6.67
N VAL A 489 -21.90 -27.43 6.61
CA VAL A 489 -20.90 -27.86 5.62
C VAL A 489 -20.44 -29.32 5.84
N LEU A 490 -20.81 -29.94 6.97
CA LEU A 490 -20.51 -31.34 7.28
C LEU A 490 -21.57 -32.30 6.70
N THR A 491 -22.18 -31.95 5.58
CA THR A 491 -23.10 -32.83 4.83
C THR A 491 -22.35 -33.57 3.73
N PRO A 492 -22.82 -34.78 3.32
CA PRO A 492 -22.23 -35.51 2.21
C PRO A 492 -22.15 -34.70 0.90
N GLN A 493 -23.16 -33.87 0.63
CA GLN A 493 -23.22 -33.04 -0.58
C GLN A 493 -22.14 -31.94 -0.57
N ALA A 494 -22.00 -31.22 0.57
CA ALA A 494 -20.95 -30.21 0.74
C ALA A 494 -19.56 -30.88 0.70
N TRP A 495 -19.42 -32.06 1.27
CA TRP A 495 -18.18 -32.85 1.22
C TRP A 495 -17.79 -33.24 -0.21
N GLU A 496 -18.72 -33.79 -0.98
CA GLU A 496 -18.52 -34.16 -2.38
C GLU A 496 -18.11 -32.93 -3.21
N TRP A 497 -18.81 -31.80 -2.97
CA TRP A 497 -18.46 -30.56 -3.63
C TRP A 497 -17.03 -30.10 -3.30
N MET A 498 -16.66 -30.06 -2.02
CA MET A 498 -15.32 -29.65 -1.58
C MET A 498 -14.23 -30.57 -2.18
N THR A 499 -14.50 -31.87 -2.20
CA THR A 499 -13.56 -32.85 -2.77
C THR A 499 -13.41 -32.66 -4.28
N THR A 500 -14.53 -32.46 -4.99
CA THR A 500 -14.55 -32.26 -6.45
C THR A 500 -13.86 -30.95 -6.82
N ALA A 501 -14.17 -29.86 -6.12
CA ALA A 501 -13.53 -28.55 -6.32
C ALA A 501 -12.01 -28.62 -6.11
N GLN A 502 -11.58 -29.20 -4.99
CA GLN A 502 -10.15 -29.37 -4.72
C GLN A 502 -9.44 -30.22 -5.77
N GLN A 503 -10.01 -31.37 -6.15
CA GLN A 503 -9.42 -32.24 -7.18
C GLN A 503 -9.40 -31.56 -8.54
N GLY A 504 -10.43 -30.79 -8.89
CA GLY A 504 -10.51 -30.01 -10.11
C GLY A 504 -9.36 -29.00 -10.19
N ILE A 505 -9.22 -28.16 -9.16
CA ILE A 505 -8.17 -27.13 -9.07
C ILE A 505 -6.77 -27.77 -9.14
N VAL A 506 -6.53 -28.81 -8.35
CA VAL A 506 -5.21 -29.50 -8.34
C VAL A 506 -4.89 -30.15 -9.68
N ARG A 507 -5.89 -30.71 -10.36
CA ARG A 507 -5.69 -31.36 -11.66
C ARG A 507 -5.36 -30.38 -12.78
N LEU A 508 -6.01 -29.20 -12.77
CA LEU A 508 -5.90 -28.20 -13.84
C LEU A 508 -4.79 -27.18 -13.55
N HIS A 509 -4.58 -26.82 -12.28
CA HIS A 509 -3.69 -25.74 -11.85
C HIS A 509 -2.69 -26.15 -10.76
N GLY A 510 -2.41 -27.46 -10.58
CA GLY A 510 -1.59 -27.96 -9.47
C GLY A 510 -0.14 -27.45 -9.42
N ASP A 511 0.38 -26.94 -10.53
CA ASP A 511 1.71 -26.32 -10.60
C ASP A 511 1.70 -24.87 -10.08
N GLU A 512 0.55 -24.17 -10.17
CA GLU A 512 0.38 -22.77 -9.80
C GLU A 512 -0.42 -22.60 -8.49
N ALA A 513 -1.37 -23.52 -8.22
CA ALA A 513 -2.20 -23.57 -7.02
C ALA A 513 -1.93 -24.85 -6.24
N ARG A 514 -1.00 -24.80 -5.30
CA ARG A 514 -0.60 -25.96 -4.48
C ARG A 514 -1.58 -26.16 -3.33
N PRO A 515 -2.15 -27.38 -3.13
CA PRO A 515 -3.04 -27.60 -1.99
C PRO A 515 -2.30 -27.38 -0.68
N ALA A 516 -2.80 -26.46 0.12
CA ALA A 516 -2.24 -26.14 1.42
C ALA A 516 -2.99 -26.88 2.54
N LEU A 517 -4.25 -26.54 2.77
CA LEU A 517 -5.05 -27.10 3.84
C LEU A 517 -6.53 -27.13 3.45
N SER A 518 -7.20 -28.27 3.73
CA SER A 518 -8.64 -28.40 3.53
C SER A 518 -9.21 -29.55 4.37
N ALA A 519 -10.51 -29.53 4.63
CA ALA A 519 -11.17 -30.62 5.34
C ALA A 519 -11.06 -31.97 4.58
N PRO A 520 -11.24 -32.05 3.24
CA PRO A 520 -10.99 -33.28 2.50
C PRO A 520 -9.56 -33.79 2.59
N SER A 521 -8.56 -32.91 2.58
CA SER A 521 -7.15 -33.32 2.73
C SER A 521 -6.85 -33.90 4.11
N LEU A 522 -7.35 -33.24 5.17
CA LEU A 522 -7.15 -33.68 6.56
C LEU A 522 -7.87 -35.00 6.87
N LEU A 523 -9.00 -35.26 6.22
CA LEU A 523 -9.86 -36.40 6.45
C LEU A 523 -9.84 -37.38 5.26
N SER A 524 -8.76 -37.39 4.47
CA SER A 524 -8.62 -38.22 3.27
C SER A 524 -8.81 -39.75 3.55
N PHE A 525 -8.63 -40.18 4.78
CA PHE A 525 -8.88 -41.55 5.23
C PHE A 525 -10.36 -41.95 5.23
N LEU A 526 -11.32 -41.00 5.20
CA LEU A 526 -12.75 -41.28 5.10
C LEU A 526 -13.19 -41.76 3.71
N GLY A 527 -12.34 -41.63 2.69
CA GLY A 527 -12.68 -41.94 1.32
C GLY A 527 -13.47 -40.84 0.60
N LEU A 528 -14.00 -41.15 -0.57
CA LEU A 528 -14.63 -40.17 -1.47
C LEU A 528 -16.09 -39.86 -1.10
N THR A 529 -16.81 -40.81 -0.53
CA THR A 529 -18.25 -40.72 -0.25
C THR A 529 -18.59 -41.10 1.19
N PRO A 530 -18.06 -40.38 2.19
CA PRO A 530 -18.41 -40.66 3.58
C PRO A 530 -19.85 -40.22 3.86
N ASP A 531 -20.52 -40.90 4.77
CA ASP A 531 -21.79 -40.46 5.31
C ASP A 531 -21.59 -39.32 6.35
N GLN A 532 -22.67 -38.67 6.75
CA GLN A 532 -22.61 -37.52 7.66
C GLN A 532 -22.04 -37.87 9.05
N GLU A 533 -22.33 -39.08 9.54
CA GLU A 533 -21.82 -39.53 10.85
C GLU A 533 -20.29 -39.77 10.76
N GLN A 534 -19.84 -40.36 9.65
CA GLN A 534 -18.40 -40.57 9.38
C GLN A 534 -17.67 -39.22 9.28
N ILE A 535 -18.22 -38.23 8.57
CA ILE A 535 -17.64 -36.89 8.47
C ILE A 535 -17.52 -36.27 9.87
N ARG A 536 -18.62 -36.25 10.63
CA ARG A 536 -18.61 -35.69 11.99
C ARG A 536 -17.67 -36.46 12.95
N ALA A 537 -17.62 -37.77 12.83
CA ALA A 537 -16.72 -38.60 13.61
C ALA A 537 -15.25 -38.29 13.22
N GLY A 538 -14.96 -38.17 11.93
CA GLY A 538 -13.64 -37.79 11.41
C GLY A 538 -13.19 -36.41 11.91
N VAL A 539 -14.08 -35.42 11.87
CA VAL A 539 -13.80 -34.06 12.40
C VAL A 539 -13.48 -34.07 13.91
N ARG A 540 -14.17 -34.91 14.70
CA ARG A 540 -13.86 -35.08 16.13
C ARG A 540 -12.51 -35.74 16.40
N LEU A 541 -11.97 -36.47 15.43
CA LEU A 541 -10.63 -37.04 15.52
C LEU A 541 -9.52 -36.02 15.23
N LEU A 542 -9.86 -34.94 14.51
CA LEU A 542 -8.91 -33.87 14.25
C LEU A 542 -8.67 -33.00 15.49
N PRO A 543 -7.45 -32.54 15.68
CA PRO A 543 -7.15 -31.52 16.68
C PRO A 543 -7.96 -30.24 16.47
N PRO A 544 -8.42 -29.60 17.55
CA PRO A 544 -9.24 -28.40 17.45
C PRO A 544 -8.60 -27.28 16.59
N TYR A 545 -7.27 -27.11 16.65
CA TYR A 545 -6.59 -26.08 15.87
C TYR A 545 -6.55 -26.40 14.35
N LEU A 546 -6.47 -27.68 13.96
CA LEU A 546 -6.59 -28.08 12.55
C LEU A 546 -8.03 -27.96 12.05
N THR A 547 -8.97 -28.38 12.87
CA THR A 547 -10.40 -28.21 12.56
C THR A 547 -10.71 -26.72 12.39
N GLY A 548 -10.29 -25.85 13.33
CA GLY A 548 -10.49 -24.41 13.27
C GLY A 548 -9.74 -23.70 12.13
N ALA A 549 -8.77 -24.35 11.51
CA ALA A 549 -8.08 -23.81 10.34
C ALA A 549 -8.84 -24.05 9.01
N VAL A 550 -9.76 -25.01 8.98
CA VAL A 550 -10.49 -25.38 7.74
C VAL A 550 -12.01 -25.33 7.87
N LEU A 551 -12.52 -25.34 9.10
CA LEU A 551 -13.96 -25.36 9.40
C LEU A 551 -14.25 -24.35 10.52
N ARG A 552 -15.23 -23.51 10.31
CA ARG A 552 -15.71 -22.63 11.39
C ARG A 552 -16.44 -23.49 12.45
N PRO A 553 -16.30 -23.20 13.78
CA PRO A 553 -16.83 -24.04 14.84
C PRO A 553 -18.35 -24.27 14.79
N ASP A 554 -19.09 -23.36 14.16
CA ASP A 554 -20.55 -23.46 13.97
C ASP A 554 -20.96 -24.37 12.79
N GLY A 555 -19.99 -24.90 12.03
CA GLY A 555 -20.25 -25.76 10.87
C GLY A 555 -20.82 -25.04 9.66
N GLN A 556 -20.84 -23.72 9.61
CA GLN A 556 -21.45 -22.95 8.52
C GLN A 556 -20.49 -22.54 7.40
N VAL A 557 -19.19 -22.62 7.66
CA VAL A 557 -18.15 -22.20 6.71
C VAL A 557 -17.03 -23.24 6.67
N ALA A 558 -16.63 -23.62 5.47
CA ALA A 558 -15.45 -24.41 5.20
C ALA A 558 -14.51 -23.66 4.24
N VAL A 559 -13.20 -23.89 4.36
CA VAL A 559 -12.19 -23.32 3.49
C VAL A 559 -11.32 -24.40 2.85
N LEU A 560 -11.02 -24.21 1.58
CA LEU A 560 -10.01 -24.94 0.83
C LEU A 560 -8.89 -23.96 0.51
N SER A 561 -7.73 -24.13 1.12
CA SER A 561 -6.59 -23.23 0.98
C SER A 561 -5.59 -23.77 -0.03
N PHE A 562 -5.09 -22.88 -0.89
CA PHE A 562 -4.08 -23.16 -1.91
C PHE A 562 -2.95 -22.14 -1.80
N GLY A 563 -1.71 -22.63 -1.78
CA GLY A 563 -0.54 -21.77 -1.89
C GLY A 563 -0.35 -21.33 -3.34
N VAL A 564 -0.28 -20.01 -3.58
CA VAL A 564 -0.08 -19.41 -4.89
C VAL A 564 1.13 -18.47 -4.88
N ARG A 565 1.71 -18.24 -6.06
CA ARG A 565 2.81 -17.30 -6.22
C ARG A 565 2.28 -15.87 -6.34
N LEU A 566 3.03 -14.91 -5.80
CA LEU A 566 2.70 -13.47 -5.84
C LEU A 566 3.65 -12.67 -6.74
N ASP A 567 4.56 -13.34 -7.42
CA ASP A 567 5.59 -12.71 -8.25
C ASP A 567 5.04 -12.03 -9.52
N ASP A 568 3.88 -12.45 -10.02
CA ASP A 568 3.24 -11.92 -11.23
C ASP A 568 1.72 -11.79 -11.06
N LEU A 569 1.23 -10.55 -10.94
CA LEU A 569 -0.19 -10.26 -10.74
C LEU A 569 -1.06 -10.54 -11.98
N ASP A 570 -0.51 -10.49 -13.20
CA ASP A 570 -1.25 -10.86 -14.41
C ASP A 570 -1.56 -12.35 -14.42
N ARG A 571 -0.55 -13.19 -14.14
CA ARG A 571 -0.75 -14.63 -13.98
C ARG A 571 -1.68 -14.98 -12.83
N LEU A 572 -1.54 -14.28 -11.70
CA LEU A 572 -2.39 -14.50 -10.55
C LEU A 572 -3.85 -14.16 -10.85
N ARG A 573 -4.09 -13.10 -11.65
CA ARG A 573 -5.43 -12.75 -12.12
C ARG A 573 -6.00 -13.86 -13.00
N ASP A 574 -5.24 -14.28 -14.03
CA ASP A 574 -5.68 -15.33 -14.94
C ASP A 574 -5.98 -16.63 -14.19
N LEU A 575 -5.17 -16.99 -13.19
CA LEU A 575 -5.38 -18.15 -12.32
C LEU A 575 -6.65 -17.98 -11.46
N THR A 576 -6.85 -16.82 -10.85
CA THR A 576 -8.02 -16.55 -9.99
C THR A 576 -9.32 -16.59 -10.81
N ASP A 577 -9.30 -16.00 -12.02
CA ASP A 577 -10.43 -16.02 -12.95
C ASP A 577 -10.72 -17.45 -13.43
N ALA A 578 -9.69 -18.21 -13.79
CA ALA A 578 -9.83 -19.61 -14.22
C ALA A 578 -10.42 -20.47 -13.09
N ILE A 579 -9.85 -20.38 -11.87
CA ILE A 579 -10.41 -21.11 -10.71
C ILE A 579 -11.86 -20.72 -10.47
N THR A 580 -12.19 -19.43 -10.52
CA THR A 580 -13.56 -18.95 -10.29
C THR A 580 -14.54 -19.47 -11.35
N ALA A 581 -14.12 -19.54 -12.61
CA ALA A 581 -14.94 -20.04 -13.72
C ALA A 581 -15.11 -21.57 -13.72
N GLU A 582 -14.13 -22.30 -13.21
CA GLU A 582 -14.09 -23.76 -13.19
C GLU A 582 -14.65 -24.38 -11.90
N LEU A 583 -14.95 -23.57 -10.86
CA LEU A 583 -15.62 -24.06 -9.67
C LEU A 583 -16.94 -24.72 -10.01
N PRO A 584 -17.20 -25.95 -9.52
CA PRO A 584 -18.51 -26.57 -9.70
C PRO A 584 -19.60 -25.70 -9.04
N PRO A 585 -20.83 -25.71 -9.55
CA PRO A 585 -21.93 -24.97 -8.93
C PRO A 585 -22.07 -25.38 -7.46
N ALA A 586 -22.22 -24.37 -6.56
CA ALA A 586 -22.33 -24.62 -5.15
C ALA A 586 -23.58 -25.48 -4.83
N PRO A 587 -23.53 -26.34 -3.81
CA PRO A 587 -24.69 -27.12 -3.40
C PRO A 587 -25.86 -26.20 -3.01
N PRO A 588 -27.12 -26.66 -3.12
CA PRO A 588 -28.29 -25.89 -2.72
C PRO A 588 -28.17 -25.38 -1.26
N GLY A 589 -28.41 -24.10 -1.04
CA GLY A 589 -28.27 -23.45 0.27
C GLY A 589 -26.83 -23.01 0.62
N PHE A 590 -25.87 -23.16 -0.29
CA PHE A 590 -24.50 -22.72 -0.09
C PHE A 590 -24.05 -21.76 -1.19
N VAL A 591 -23.03 -20.97 -0.86
CA VAL A 591 -22.32 -20.07 -1.78
C VAL A 591 -20.83 -20.42 -1.75
N ALA A 592 -20.23 -20.50 -2.92
CA ALA A 592 -18.78 -20.71 -3.07
C ALA A 592 -18.13 -19.44 -3.61
N GLU A 593 -17.07 -18.98 -2.98
CA GLU A 593 -16.39 -17.73 -3.32
C GLU A 593 -14.87 -17.93 -3.24
N VAL A 594 -14.15 -17.26 -4.14
CA VAL A 594 -12.69 -17.15 -4.05
C VAL A 594 -12.33 -15.93 -3.22
N SER A 595 -11.41 -16.09 -2.26
CA SER A 595 -10.97 -15.07 -1.32
C SER A 595 -9.49 -15.25 -0.97
N GLY A 596 -8.97 -14.38 -0.13
CA GLY A 596 -7.56 -14.34 0.29
C GLY A 596 -6.85 -13.11 -0.22
N LEU A 597 -5.67 -12.85 0.32
CA LEU A 597 -4.86 -11.69 -0.08
C LEU A 597 -4.52 -11.69 -1.59
N PRO A 598 -4.23 -12.84 -2.25
CA PRO A 598 -4.02 -12.87 -3.69
C PRO A 598 -5.21 -12.30 -4.49
N ALA A 599 -6.44 -12.64 -4.13
CA ALA A 599 -7.64 -12.11 -4.78
C ALA A 599 -7.81 -10.59 -4.55
N VAL A 600 -7.45 -10.11 -3.35
CA VAL A 600 -7.43 -8.67 -3.03
C VAL A 600 -6.34 -7.93 -3.83
N ALA A 601 -5.16 -8.55 -4.00
CA ALA A 601 -4.08 -7.98 -4.79
C ALA A 601 -4.46 -7.83 -6.28
N VAL A 602 -5.13 -8.83 -6.86
CA VAL A 602 -5.68 -8.79 -8.23
C VAL A 602 -6.68 -7.64 -8.36
N GLN A 603 -7.62 -7.51 -7.42
CA GLN A 603 -8.59 -6.40 -7.42
C GLN A 603 -7.89 -5.03 -7.33
N GLY A 604 -6.86 -4.92 -6.50
CA GLY A 604 -6.05 -3.71 -6.41
C GLY A 604 -5.37 -3.35 -7.73
N TYR A 605 -4.82 -4.33 -8.41
CA TYR A 605 -4.21 -4.17 -9.72
C TYR A 605 -5.22 -3.67 -10.77
N GLU A 606 -6.42 -4.22 -10.80
CA GLU A 606 -7.50 -3.78 -11.69
C GLU A 606 -7.92 -2.33 -11.44
N LEU A 607 -8.06 -1.95 -10.16
CA LEU A 607 -8.40 -0.58 -9.78
C LEU A 607 -7.31 0.42 -10.17
N VAL A 608 -6.03 0.07 -10.00
CA VAL A 608 -4.89 0.89 -10.46
C VAL A 608 -4.92 1.05 -11.98
N SER A 609 -5.21 -0.05 -12.70
CA SER A 609 -5.34 -0.03 -14.17
C SER A 609 -6.46 0.90 -14.66
N ALA A 610 -7.60 0.88 -14.01
CA ALA A 610 -8.74 1.75 -14.32
C ALA A 610 -8.46 3.22 -13.94
N ASP A 611 -7.82 3.45 -12.80
CA ASP A 611 -7.59 4.79 -12.24
C ASP A 611 -6.56 5.61 -13.03
N ARG A 612 -5.67 4.99 -13.80
CA ARG A 612 -4.64 5.68 -14.61
C ARG A 612 -5.19 6.75 -15.54
N TYR A 613 -6.42 6.56 -16.06
CA TYR A 613 -7.09 7.54 -16.93
C TYR A 613 -7.74 8.65 -16.11
N LEU A 614 -8.44 8.29 -15.04
CA LEU A 614 -9.19 9.22 -14.21
C LEU A 614 -8.26 10.13 -13.41
N ALA A 615 -7.33 9.56 -12.68
CA ALA A 615 -6.39 10.31 -11.86
C ALA A 615 -5.48 11.23 -12.70
N GLY A 616 -5.09 10.79 -13.92
CA GLY A 616 -4.26 11.60 -14.81
C GLY A 616 -4.96 12.80 -15.41
N THR A 617 -6.24 12.70 -15.73
CA THR A 617 -6.99 13.74 -16.46
C THR A 617 -7.84 14.63 -15.57
N ALA A 618 -8.45 14.10 -14.51
CA ALA A 618 -9.34 14.85 -13.63
C ALA A 618 -8.68 16.06 -12.99
N GLY A 619 -7.43 15.91 -12.54
CA GLY A 619 -6.66 17.01 -11.94
C GLY A 619 -6.36 18.12 -12.93
N LEU A 620 -6.04 17.78 -14.18
CA LEU A 620 -5.85 18.75 -15.27
C LEU A 620 -7.11 19.55 -15.52
N VAL A 621 -8.26 18.86 -15.66
CA VAL A 621 -9.56 19.50 -15.91
C VAL A 621 -9.97 20.38 -14.74
N ALA A 622 -9.85 19.89 -13.51
CA ALA A 622 -10.19 20.64 -12.30
C ALA A 622 -9.36 21.92 -12.16
N ALA A 623 -8.03 21.82 -12.30
CA ALA A 623 -7.14 22.97 -12.25
C ALA A 623 -7.46 23.99 -13.37
N ALA A 624 -7.65 23.53 -14.61
CA ALA A 624 -7.96 24.38 -15.75
C ALA A 624 -9.30 25.12 -15.57
N LEU A 625 -10.34 24.44 -15.04
CA LEU A 625 -11.66 25.03 -14.77
C LEU A 625 -11.56 26.14 -13.70
N VAL A 626 -10.91 25.86 -12.58
CA VAL A 626 -10.73 26.86 -11.52
C VAL A 626 -9.97 28.09 -12.03
N LEU A 627 -8.94 27.89 -12.84
CA LEU A 627 -8.18 28.98 -13.45
C LEU A 627 -9.01 29.75 -14.48
N ALA A 628 -9.83 29.06 -15.29
CA ALA A 628 -10.69 29.70 -16.31
C ALA A 628 -11.78 30.61 -15.67
N VAL A 629 -12.28 30.22 -14.49
CA VAL A 629 -13.26 31.00 -13.73
C VAL A 629 -12.58 32.11 -12.90
N GLY A 630 -11.46 31.81 -12.24
CA GLY A 630 -10.83 32.72 -11.27
C GLY A 630 -9.96 33.81 -11.91
N LEU A 631 -9.35 33.53 -13.08
CA LEU A 631 -8.45 34.47 -13.73
C LEU A 631 -9.22 35.52 -14.55
N ARG A 632 -8.76 36.75 -14.44
CA ARG A 632 -9.31 37.88 -15.21
C ARG A 632 -9.09 37.73 -16.72
N HIS A 633 -8.01 37.06 -17.12
CA HIS A 633 -7.63 36.83 -18.50
C HIS A 633 -7.75 35.34 -18.84
N ARG A 634 -8.86 34.91 -19.41
CA ARG A 634 -9.13 33.50 -19.77
C ARG A 634 -8.05 32.90 -20.71
N ARG A 635 -7.36 33.75 -21.52
CA ARG A 635 -6.25 33.29 -22.36
C ARG A 635 -5.07 32.76 -21.54
N ASP A 636 -4.87 33.24 -20.29
CA ASP A 636 -3.81 32.73 -19.43
C ASP A 636 -4.17 31.34 -18.87
N ALA A 637 -5.46 31.09 -18.61
CA ALA A 637 -5.94 29.75 -18.26
C ALA A 637 -5.74 28.74 -19.40
N LEU A 638 -5.99 29.15 -20.65
CA LEU A 638 -5.73 28.31 -21.82
C LEU A 638 -4.23 28.01 -21.99
N ARG A 639 -3.36 29.02 -21.78
CA ARG A 639 -1.90 28.81 -21.80
C ARG A 639 -1.47 27.84 -20.69
N ALA A 640 -2.03 27.98 -19.52
CA ALA A 640 -1.75 27.12 -18.39
C ALA A 640 -2.19 25.67 -18.65
N ALA A 641 -3.40 25.47 -19.15
CA ALA A 641 -3.89 24.15 -19.54
C ALA A 641 -3.02 23.52 -20.64
N PHE A 642 -2.65 24.31 -21.67
CA PHE A 642 -1.79 23.81 -22.75
C PHE A 642 -0.39 23.42 -22.24
N ALA A 643 0.22 24.24 -21.37
CA ALA A 643 1.53 23.91 -20.77
C ALA A 643 1.47 22.65 -19.88
N ALA A 644 0.35 22.48 -19.15
CA ALA A 644 0.13 21.30 -18.33
C ALA A 644 -0.03 20.03 -19.19
N VAL A 645 -0.80 20.10 -20.29
CA VAL A 645 -0.93 19.00 -21.27
C VAL A 645 0.44 18.62 -21.86
N LEU A 646 1.26 19.62 -22.21
CA LEU A 646 2.61 19.40 -22.74
C LEU A 646 3.51 18.72 -21.69
N ALA A 647 3.49 19.21 -20.46
CA ALA A 647 4.34 18.66 -19.38
C ALA A 647 3.94 17.23 -19.02
N THR A 648 2.64 16.98 -18.86
CA THR A 648 2.11 15.64 -18.53
C THR A 648 2.39 14.67 -19.67
N GLY A 649 2.14 15.06 -20.92
CA GLY A 649 2.39 14.20 -22.08
C GLY A 649 3.91 13.91 -22.26
N ALA A 650 4.77 14.89 -22.03
CA ALA A 650 6.22 14.66 -22.06
C ALA A 650 6.67 13.70 -20.94
N ASN A 651 6.07 13.78 -19.76
CA ASN A 651 6.35 12.85 -18.65
C ASN A 651 5.93 11.41 -19.01
N LEU A 652 4.71 11.24 -19.54
CA LEU A 652 4.23 9.94 -20.04
C LEU A 652 5.11 9.35 -21.13
N PHE A 653 5.55 10.20 -22.07
CA PHE A 653 6.49 9.77 -23.13
C PHE A 653 7.81 9.24 -22.56
N LEU A 654 8.36 9.91 -21.54
CA LEU A 654 9.59 9.46 -20.89
C LEU A 654 9.38 8.15 -20.13
N LEU A 655 8.26 7.98 -19.43
CA LEU A 655 7.91 6.70 -18.78
C LEU A 655 7.91 5.56 -19.80
N TRP A 656 7.23 5.77 -20.94
CA TRP A 656 7.18 4.77 -22.02
C TRP A 656 8.55 4.52 -22.64
N ALA A 657 9.31 5.57 -22.96
CA ALA A 657 10.59 5.46 -23.63
C ALA A 657 11.67 4.76 -22.79
N PHE A 658 11.62 4.90 -21.47
CA PHE A 658 12.52 4.22 -20.53
C PHE A 658 11.94 2.91 -19.98
N GLY A 659 10.75 2.50 -20.39
CA GLY A 659 10.10 1.27 -19.93
C GLY A 659 9.79 1.27 -18.42
N ILE A 660 9.56 2.45 -17.82
CA ILE A 660 9.26 2.58 -16.40
C ILE A 660 7.78 2.24 -16.18
N PRO A 661 7.48 1.16 -15.41
CA PRO A 661 6.10 0.76 -15.18
C PRO A 661 5.36 1.77 -14.27
N LEU A 662 4.05 1.89 -14.50
CA LEU A 662 3.19 2.64 -13.60
C LEU A 662 2.96 1.83 -12.31
N ASN A 663 3.26 2.44 -11.19
CA ASN A 663 2.93 1.92 -9.87
C ASN A 663 1.77 2.73 -9.25
N PRO A 664 1.17 2.25 -8.16
CA PRO A 664 0.04 2.95 -7.53
C PRO A 664 0.28 4.43 -7.20
N LEU A 665 1.50 4.85 -6.82
CA LEU A 665 1.82 6.25 -6.56
C LEU A 665 2.01 7.05 -7.85
N THR A 666 2.61 6.46 -8.88
CA THR A 666 2.90 7.17 -10.13
C THR A 666 1.66 7.46 -10.98
N VAL A 667 0.54 6.76 -10.73
CA VAL A 667 -0.76 7.08 -11.33
C VAL A 667 -1.21 8.52 -10.96
N ALA A 668 -0.90 8.99 -9.76
CA ALA A 668 -1.21 10.35 -9.32
C ALA A 668 -0.35 11.45 -9.99
N LEU A 669 0.78 11.09 -10.65
CA LEU A 669 1.72 12.04 -11.25
C LEU A 669 1.06 12.96 -12.30
N GLY A 670 0.08 12.45 -13.04
CA GLY A 670 -0.65 13.24 -14.04
C GLY A 670 -1.31 14.48 -13.44
N SER A 671 -2.09 14.31 -12.39
CA SER A 671 -2.76 15.41 -11.66
C SER A 671 -1.76 16.34 -10.98
N LEU A 672 -0.71 15.77 -10.34
CA LEU A 672 0.33 16.55 -9.68
C LEU A 672 1.10 17.41 -10.69
N THR A 673 1.51 16.85 -11.82
CA THR A 673 2.20 17.56 -12.91
C THR A 673 1.34 18.67 -13.50
N ALA A 674 0.05 18.37 -13.74
CA ALA A 674 -0.89 19.35 -14.29
C ALA A 674 -1.11 20.53 -13.34
N ALA A 675 -1.31 20.28 -12.05
CA ALA A 675 -1.51 21.31 -11.04
C ALA A 675 -0.30 22.26 -10.97
N VAL A 676 0.92 21.71 -10.87
CA VAL A 676 2.17 22.49 -10.80
C VAL A 676 2.44 23.22 -12.13
N GLY A 677 2.19 22.57 -13.27
CA GLY A 677 2.37 23.17 -14.60
C GLY A 677 1.45 24.37 -14.85
N CYS A 678 0.21 24.27 -14.43
CA CYS A 678 -0.76 25.37 -14.48
C CYS A 678 -0.27 26.57 -13.67
N GLU A 679 0.23 26.32 -12.46
CA GLU A 679 0.72 27.36 -11.56
C GLU A 679 1.91 28.12 -12.14
N PHE A 680 2.97 27.43 -12.54
CA PHE A 680 4.17 28.07 -13.11
C PHE A 680 3.84 28.88 -14.34
N THR A 681 2.88 28.43 -15.14
CA THR A 681 2.47 29.14 -16.36
C THR A 681 1.78 30.45 -16.05
N VAL A 682 0.80 30.44 -15.13
CA VAL A 682 0.06 31.67 -14.74
C VAL A 682 1.01 32.68 -14.09
N MET A 683 1.86 32.23 -13.16
CA MET A 683 2.81 33.12 -12.48
C MET A 683 3.86 33.68 -13.45
N THR A 684 4.31 32.88 -14.44
CA THR A 684 5.18 33.35 -15.52
C THR A 684 4.49 34.37 -16.41
N CYS A 685 3.20 34.17 -16.77
CA CYS A 685 2.40 35.13 -17.51
C CYS A 685 2.28 36.47 -16.76
N ASP A 686 2.01 36.43 -15.43
CA ASP A 686 1.90 37.64 -14.62
C ASP A 686 3.25 38.37 -14.52
N ALA A 687 4.35 37.65 -14.36
CA ALA A 687 5.71 38.20 -14.32
C ALA A 687 6.12 38.86 -15.67
N VAL A 688 5.69 38.29 -16.81
CA VAL A 688 5.95 38.88 -18.13
C VAL A 688 5.07 40.10 -18.35
N ARG A 689 3.77 40.06 -17.97
CA ARG A 689 2.81 41.14 -18.11
C ARG A 689 3.19 42.38 -17.29
N THR A 690 3.66 42.16 -16.06
CA THR A 690 4.10 43.21 -15.16
C THR A 690 5.54 43.66 -15.39
N ARG A 691 6.30 42.97 -16.26
CA ARG A 691 7.75 43.14 -16.46
C ARG A 691 8.56 43.03 -15.17
N ASP A 692 8.05 42.25 -14.20
CA ASP A 692 8.69 42.11 -12.89
C ASP A 692 9.74 40.99 -12.89
N ALA A 693 11.01 41.39 -12.88
CA ALA A 693 12.16 40.48 -12.77
C ALA A 693 12.17 39.72 -11.43
N ARG A 694 11.64 40.33 -10.36
CA ARG A 694 11.59 39.72 -9.03
C ARG A 694 10.63 38.52 -9.02
N LEU A 695 9.47 38.66 -9.68
CA LEU A 695 8.50 37.60 -9.80
C LEU A 695 9.02 36.44 -10.66
N ARG A 696 9.80 36.74 -11.74
CA ARG A 696 10.48 35.68 -12.52
C ARG A 696 11.45 34.86 -11.68
N THR A 697 12.25 35.55 -10.83
CA THR A 697 13.17 34.88 -9.89
C THR A 697 12.40 34.02 -8.88
N ALA A 698 11.23 34.49 -8.41
CA ALA A 698 10.39 33.73 -7.49
C ALA A 698 9.86 32.43 -8.12
N VAL A 699 9.42 32.48 -9.40
CA VAL A 699 8.98 31.26 -10.14
C VAL A 699 10.13 30.26 -10.32
N THR A 700 11.33 30.76 -10.68
CA THR A 700 12.52 29.89 -10.81
C THR A 700 12.89 29.25 -9.47
N LEU A 701 12.85 30.05 -8.38
CA LEU A 701 13.12 29.56 -7.03
C LEU A 701 12.07 28.54 -6.58
N ALA A 702 10.80 28.75 -6.91
CA ALA A 702 9.72 27.81 -6.67
C ALA A 702 9.98 26.47 -7.36
N ALA A 703 10.35 26.48 -8.65
CA ALA A 703 10.69 25.25 -9.37
C ALA A 703 11.90 24.55 -8.75
N LEU A 704 12.92 25.31 -8.32
CA LEU A 704 14.12 24.76 -7.68
C LEU A 704 13.80 24.11 -6.33
N THR A 705 13.04 24.82 -5.45
CA THR A 705 12.70 24.29 -4.12
C THR A 705 11.79 23.07 -4.20
N SER A 706 10.81 23.06 -5.12
CA SER A 706 9.94 21.89 -5.33
C SER A 706 10.72 20.71 -5.90
N GLY A 707 11.51 20.94 -6.96
CA GLY A 707 12.32 19.89 -7.55
C GLY A 707 13.31 19.28 -6.55
N THR A 708 13.96 20.13 -5.73
CA THR A 708 14.85 19.67 -4.66
C THR A 708 14.10 18.89 -3.57
N GLY A 709 12.95 19.40 -3.12
CA GLY A 709 12.14 18.73 -2.10
C GLY A 709 11.69 17.34 -2.56
N PHE A 710 11.29 17.21 -3.82
CA PHE A 710 10.87 15.91 -4.38
C PHE A 710 12.06 14.98 -4.62
N ALA A 711 13.20 15.52 -5.06
CA ALA A 711 14.42 14.73 -5.27
C ALA A 711 14.96 14.11 -3.97
N VAL A 712 14.62 14.66 -2.80
CA VAL A 712 15.00 14.07 -1.50
C VAL A 712 14.38 12.69 -1.32
N LEU A 713 13.19 12.42 -1.88
CA LEU A 713 12.59 11.09 -1.86
C LEU A 713 13.44 10.03 -2.58
N ALA A 714 14.34 10.44 -3.47
CA ALA A 714 15.30 9.53 -4.10
C ALA A 714 16.30 8.90 -3.12
N LEU A 715 16.39 9.41 -1.89
CA LEU A 715 17.22 8.88 -0.81
C LEU A 715 16.52 7.79 0.01
N SER A 716 15.23 7.50 -0.27
CA SER A 716 14.48 6.45 0.40
C SER A 716 15.02 5.06 0.06
N ASP A 717 15.07 4.18 1.05
CA ASP A 717 15.35 2.76 0.84
C ASP A 717 14.18 2.06 0.12
N LEU A 718 12.96 2.61 0.21
CA LEU A 718 11.78 2.10 -0.48
C LEU A 718 11.82 2.47 -1.97
N ALA A 719 11.90 1.47 -2.86
CA ALA A 719 11.97 1.66 -4.30
C ALA A 719 10.79 2.50 -4.83
N LEU A 720 9.58 2.22 -4.33
CA LEU A 720 8.35 2.94 -4.67
C LEU A 720 8.46 4.45 -4.41
N MET A 721 9.00 4.85 -3.24
CA MET A 721 9.19 6.24 -2.85
C MET A 721 10.29 6.92 -3.66
N ARG A 722 11.38 6.20 -3.90
CA ARG A 722 12.53 6.67 -4.69
C ARG A 722 12.11 7.00 -6.12
N GLU A 723 11.41 6.09 -6.78
CA GLU A 723 10.90 6.27 -8.14
C GLU A 723 9.90 7.42 -8.22
N PHE A 724 8.94 7.45 -7.31
CA PHE A 724 7.95 8.53 -7.25
C PHE A 724 8.61 9.90 -7.08
N GLY A 725 9.59 10.03 -6.18
CA GLY A 725 10.30 11.28 -5.94
C GLY A 725 11.07 11.77 -7.16
N LEU A 726 11.80 10.89 -7.84
CA LEU A 726 12.53 11.21 -9.06
C LEU A 726 11.61 11.64 -10.20
N LEU A 727 10.53 10.91 -10.43
CA LEU A 727 9.54 11.22 -11.46
C LEU A 727 8.81 12.53 -11.17
N LEU A 728 8.51 12.80 -9.89
CA LEU A 728 7.88 14.05 -9.49
C LEU A 728 8.84 15.24 -9.63
N ALA A 729 10.13 15.07 -9.30
CA ALA A 729 11.14 16.11 -9.54
C ALA A 729 11.31 16.41 -11.03
N LEU A 730 11.30 15.36 -11.87
CA LEU A 730 11.31 15.48 -13.33
C LEU A 730 10.05 16.20 -13.83
N SER A 731 8.89 15.88 -13.30
CA SER A 731 7.61 16.53 -13.61
C SER A 731 7.65 18.04 -13.36
N VAL A 732 8.26 18.47 -12.24
CA VAL A 732 8.46 19.89 -11.92
C VAL A 732 9.34 20.57 -12.96
N LEU A 733 10.44 19.92 -13.35
CA LEU A 733 11.33 20.44 -14.39
C LEU A 733 10.61 20.59 -15.73
N LEU A 734 9.90 19.57 -16.17
CA LEU A 734 9.12 19.58 -17.42
C LEU A 734 8.01 20.65 -17.36
N SER A 735 7.31 20.78 -16.24
CA SER A 735 6.28 21.80 -16.02
C SER A 735 6.85 23.21 -16.12
N TYR A 736 8.02 23.45 -15.51
CA TYR A 736 8.71 24.75 -15.59
C TYR A 736 9.19 25.06 -17.01
N LEU A 737 9.76 24.07 -17.70
CA LEU A 737 10.20 24.24 -19.09
C LEU A 737 9.03 24.48 -20.04
N ALA A 738 7.94 23.73 -19.91
CA ALA A 738 6.72 23.90 -20.68
C ALA A 738 6.11 25.29 -20.45
N ALA A 739 6.01 25.75 -19.19
CA ALA A 739 5.55 27.09 -18.86
C ALA A 739 6.38 28.19 -19.56
N ARG A 740 7.71 28.07 -19.49
CA ARG A 740 8.61 29.02 -20.16
C ARG A 740 8.49 28.99 -21.67
N LEU A 741 8.36 27.81 -22.27
CA LEU A 741 8.20 27.63 -23.71
C LEU A 741 6.88 28.25 -24.19
N VAL A 742 5.78 27.91 -23.55
CA VAL A 742 4.43 28.39 -23.92
C VAL A 742 4.34 29.93 -23.79
N VAL A 743 4.84 30.51 -22.68
CA VAL A 743 4.78 31.95 -22.48
C VAL A 743 5.73 32.71 -23.43
N ARG A 744 6.84 32.11 -23.87
CA ARG A 744 7.73 32.72 -24.88
C ARG A 744 7.14 32.72 -26.28
N VAL A 745 6.34 31.71 -26.63
CA VAL A 745 5.73 31.59 -27.96
C VAL A 745 4.39 32.33 -28.02
N PHE A 746 3.63 32.29 -26.93
CA PHE A 746 2.34 32.98 -26.79
C PHE A 746 2.40 34.02 -25.66
N PRO A 747 3.12 35.14 -25.87
CA PRO A 747 3.29 36.13 -24.79
C PRO A 747 1.96 36.78 -24.39
N PRO A 748 1.74 37.05 -23.09
CA PRO A 748 0.59 37.81 -22.62
C PRO A 748 0.69 39.27 -23.10
N ALA A 749 -0.44 39.91 -23.38
CA ALA A 749 -0.47 41.33 -23.73
C ALA A 749 0.04 42.18 -22.53
N PRO A 750 0.90 43.19 -22.77
CA PRO A 750 1.40 44.06 -21.71
C PRO A 750 0.25 44.80 -21.03
N ALA A 751 0.38 45.05 -19.72
CA ALA A 751 -0.56 45.84 -18.95
C ALA A 751 -0.44 47.30 -19.39
N GLY A 752 -1.32 47.77 -20.26
CA GLY A 752 -1.29 49.11 -20.82
C GLY A 752 -1.72 49.23 -22.27
N ALA A 753 -1.88 48.13 -22.99
CA ALA A 753 -2.56 48.15 -24.31
C ALA A 753 -4.08 48.28 -24.08
N GLY A 754 -4.50 49.42 -23.65
CA GLY A 754 -5.92 49.84 -23.74
C GLY A 754 -6.35 49.78 -25.20
N ILE A 755 -7.58 49.38 -25.45
CA ILE A 755 -8.30 49.45 -26.74
C ILE A 755 -7.93 50.78 -27.42
N PRO A 756 -7.49 50.81 -28.68
CA PRO A 756 -7.39 52.07 -29.42
C PRO A 756 -8.79 52.70 -29.39
N GLY A 757 -8.94 53.69 -28.52
CA GLY A 757 -10.11 54.54 -28.49
C GLY A 757 -10.23 55.23 -29.82
N CYS A 758 -11.42 55.27 -30.39
CA CYS A 758 -11.81 56.10 -31.51
C CYS A 758 -11.14 57.48 -31.40
N GLY A 759 -10.38 57.82 -32.43
CA GLY A 759 -9.78 59.12 -32.59
C GLY A 759 -10.85 60.20 -32.52
N GLY A 760 -10.79 60.98 -31.47
CA GLY A 760 -11.36 62.30 -31.42
C GLY A 760 -10.31 63.30 -31.92
N ASP A 761 -10.59 63.89 -33.05
CA ASP A 761 -9.83 64.93 -33.70
C ASP A 761 -9.62 66.15 -32.77
N PRO A 762 -8.38 66.63 -32.51
CA PRO A 762 -8.14 67.82 -31.68
C PRO A 762 -8.12 69.09 -32.52
N SER A 763 -9.26 69.44 -33.15
CA SER A 763 -9.42 70.72 -33.81
C SER A 763 -10.82 71.27 -33.60
N THR A 764 -11.07 71.86 -32.44
CA THR A 764 -12.11 72.92 -32.28
C THR A 764 -11.70 73.85 -31.14
N PRO A 765 -11.57 75.14 -31.42
CA PRO A 765 -11.14 76.13 -30.41
C PRO A 765 -12.24 76.51 -29.45
N ALA A 766 -11.81 76.84 -28.24
CA ALA A 766 -12.61 77.36 -27.18
C ALA A 766 -13.55 78.53 -27.61
N ARG A 767 -14.82 78.44 -27.23
CA ARG A 767 -15.73 79.60 -27.14
C ARG A 767 -16.17 79.72 -25.69
N GLU A 768 -15.63 80.77 -25.10
CA GLU A 768 -16.06 81.45 -23.90
C GLU A 768 -17.49 82.00 -24.08
N LYS A 769 -18.36 81.82 -23.15
CA LYS A 769 -19.49 82.70 -22.72
C LYS A 769 -20.03 82.06 -21.44
N LEU A 770 -19.76 82.60 -20.30
CA LEU A 770 -20.32 83.73 -19.52
C LEU A 770 -21.86 83.70 -19.41
N VAL A 771 -22.31 83.92 -18.14
CA VAL A 771 -23.62 84.33 -17.61
C VAL A 771 -24.57 83.12 -17.34
N GLY A 772 -25.08 82.88 -16.14
CA GLY A 772 -25.34 83.65 -14.90
C GLY A 772 -26.63 83.09 -14.31
N VAL A 773 -26.67 82.97 -13.03
CA VAL A 773 -27.82 83.09 -12.12
C VAL A 773 -29.05 82.19 -12.34
N MET A 774 -29.26 81.19 -11.53
CA MET A 774 -30.20 81.11 -10.38
C MET A 774 -29.98 79.79 -9.67
#